data_616960396d9173f464b7e0ef91c8255c
#
_entry.id   616960396d9173f464b7e0ef91c8255c
#
_cell.length_a   1.000
_cell.length_b   1.000
_cell.length_c   1.000
_cell.angle_alpha   90.00
_cell.angle_beta   90.00
_cell.angle_gamma   90.00
#
_symmetry.space_group_name_H-M   'P 1'
#
loop_
_entity.id
_entity.type
_entity.pdbx_description
1 polymer ?
#
loop_
_entity_poly.entity_id
_entity_poly.type
_entity_poly.pdbx_seq_one_letter_code
_entity_poly.pdbx_strand_id
1 'polypeptide(L)'
;LVKCGTFGHNINQIDMKKVYIIMSFGLALNLAAQKMKRVNTPPPPPPPAAGQCPVMHGAATPPPAGAAHSNPVVNPNGNTNRDWWPNQLDLTVLRQHSSLSDPMGAGFDYKKAFSTLDYYALKADIKKVLTESQDWWPADFGNYGPLFIRLAWHSAGTYRTGDGRGGSSAGQQRFAPLNSWPDNGNLDKARRLLWPVKQKYGNKISWADLMVLAGNVALEEMGFKTYGFSAGRADVWEPEQDMYWGNETKFLDDQRYSQGRLLENPLAAVQMGLIYVNPEGPNGNPDPLASAKDIRETFGRMGMNDEETVALIAGGHTFGKTHGAGPASHVGKEPEGAAIEEQGFGWTSSYKSGKGKDAITSGLEVTWTTEPARWTHSYFQILFGYEWELTTSPAGAKQWVAKTEDKIIPDAFDPNVKHKPTMLTTDLALRFDPIYGPISKKFMDDPKAFEEAFAKAWFKLTHRDMGPVTRYVGPEAPKEALIWQDPIPALNHALVDATDIANLKAQILKSGLSTSELIETAWASASTYRDSDRRGGANGARIALEPQRSWAVNNPAQLTKVLAIYTQIQKDFNAKGGAKKVSLADLIVLGGAAALEQATKNAGVNVSVPFTPGRMDATQEQTDVNSFAVLEPMADAFRNYKKKQYTFTTEELMVDKAQLLGLTAPEMTVLVGGMRVLGTNFDDSNKGVFTKSVGTLSNDFFVNLLDMNIVWKPIDATQELFEGRDRKTGAIVYTATRADLIYGSNSELRAIAEVYGSADAKEKFVKDFVAAWTKVMMADRFDLK
;
A
#
# COMPACT_ATOMS: atom_id res chain seq x y z
N LEU A 1 5.38 48.34 41.80
CA LEU A 1 6.22 48.45 43.04
C LEU A 1 6.37 47.02 43.58
N VAL A 2 7.51 46.35 43.28
CA VAL A 2 8.37 45.61 44.21
C VAL A 2 9.63 45.13 43.46
N LYS A 3 10.73 45.40 44.03
CA LYS A 3 12.13 45.38 43.72
C LYS A 3 12.70 44.14 42.99
N CYS A 4 13.61 44.44 42.04
CA CYS A 4 14.73 43.62 41.61
C CYS A 4 15.61 43.10 42.75
N GLY A 5 16.00 41.84 42.66
CA GLY A 5 17.09 41.24 43.40
C GLY A 5 18.07 40.59 42.43
N THR A 6 19.21 41.21 42.31
CA THR A 6 20.41 40.75 41.59
C THR A 6 21.04 39.61 42.35
N PHE A 7 21.26 38.47 41.68
CA PHE A 7 22.25 37.49 42.07
C PHE A 7 23.28 37.29 40.92
N GLY A 8 24.46 37.85 41.18
CA GLY A 8 25.61 37.57 40.36
C GLY A 8 26.17 36.16 40.66
N HIS A 9 26.45 35.39 39.62
CA HIS A 9 27.30 34.21 39.72
C HIS A 9 28.48 34.34 38.77
N ASN A 10 29.64 34.21 39.36
CA ASN A 10 30.95 34.16 38.76
C ASN A 10 31.02 33.06 37.67
N ILE A 11 31.32 33.44 36.45
CA ILE A 11 31.76 32.50 35.43
C ILE A 11 33.27 32.39 35.55
N ASN A 12 33.74 31.24 36.08
CA ASN A 12 35.16 30.87 36.06
C ASN A 12 35.64 30.77 34.63
N GLN A 13 36.70 31.48 34.31
CA GLN A 13 37.47 31.33 33.08
C GLN A 13 37.92 29.89 32.91
N ILE A 14 37.37 29.21 31.92
CA ILE A 14 37.89 27.89 31.48
C ILE A 14 39.18 28.19 30.68
N ASP A 15 40.29 27.62 31.19
CA ASP A 15 41.62 27.81 30.61
C ASP A 15 41.69 27.23 29.18
N MET A 16 41.65 28.12 28.19
CA MET A 16 41.69 27.80 26.75
C MET A 16 42.92 26.98 26.33
N LYS A 17 43.96 26.88 27.13
CA LYS A 17 45.13 26.06 26.84
C LYS A 17 44.88 24.56 26.94
N LYS A 18 43.93 24.14 27.76
CA LYS A 18 43.56 22.72 27.90
C LYS A 18 42.71 22.20 26.75
N VAL A 19 41.90 23.05 26.10
CA VAL A 19 41.09 22.68 24.94
C VAL A 19 41.97 22.44 23.71
N TYR A 20 43.05 23.25 23.54
CA TYR A 20 44.01 23.04 22.44
C TYR A 20 44.82 21.76 22.54
N ILE A 21 45.12 21.31 23.73
CA ILE A 21 45.87 20.07 23.94
C ILE A 21 45.02 18.83 23.62
N ILE A 22 43.71 18.86 23.90
CA ILE A 22 42.80 17.75 23.59
C ILE A 22 42.52 17.65 22.08
N MET A 23 42.39 18.78 21.38
CA MET A 23 42.26 18.78 19.93
C MET A 23 43.53 18.37 19.20
N SER A 24 44.70 18.73 19.72
CA SER A 24 46.01 18.35 19.14
C SER A 24 46.28 16.84 19.27
N PHE A 25 45.84 16.18 20.37
CA PHE A 25 45.94 14.73 20.53
C PHE A 25 44.98 13.95 19.63
N GLY A 26 43.80 14.46 19.38
CA GLY A 26 42.83 13.88 18.43
C GLY A 26 43.33 13.87 16.99
N LEU A 27 43.99 14.94 16.54
CA LEU A 27 44.57 15.03 15.20
C LEU A 27 45.83 14.15 15.04
N ALA A 28 46.64 13.99 16.08
CA ALA A 28 47.82 13.15 16.03
C ALA A 28 47.49 11.66 15.95
N LEU A 29 46.42 11.21 16.60
CA LEU A 29 45.93 9.83 16.52
C LEU A 29 45.31 9.49 15.16
N ASN A 30 44.66 10.44 14.50
CA ASN A 30 44.11 10.24 13.14
C ASN A 30 45.21 10.18 12.07
N LEU A 31 46.29 10.95 12.21
CA LEU A 31 47.46 10.87 11.32
C LEU A 31 48.32 9.61 11.50
N ALA A 32 48.39 9.08 12.71
CA ALA A 32 49.07 7.81 12.96
C ALA A 32 48.28 6.61 12.39
N ALA A 33 46.92 6.63 12.44
CA ALA A 33 46.07 5.60 11.85
C ALA A 33 46.12 5.58 10.32
N GLN A 34 46.36 6.72 9.67
CA GLN A 34 46.52 6.80 8.21
C GLN A 34 47.90 6.33 7.70
N LYS A 35 48.93 6.30 8.57
CA LYS A 35 50.27 5.83 8.15
C LYS A 35 50.45 4.31 8.26
N MET A 36 49.56 3.58 8.91
CA MET A 36 49.64 2.12 9.04
C MET A 36 48.86 1.29 8.02
N LYS A 37 48.23 1.92 7.00
CA LYS A 37 47.55 1.21 5.90
C LYS A 37 48.18 1.52 4.54
N ARG A 38 49.45 1.17 4.36
CA ARG A 38 50.03 0.91 3.04
C ARG A 38 50.71 -0.45 3.07
N VAL A 39 49.89 -1.50 2.95
CA VAL A 39 50.34 -2.80 2.48
C VAL A 39 49.79 -2.96 1.06
N ASN A 40 50.69 -3.27 0.16
CA ASN A 40 50.50 -3.40 -1.29
C ASN A 40 49.25 -4.21 -1.65
N THR A 41 48.29 -3.52 -2.32
CA THR A 41 47.34 -4.19 -3.18
C THR A 41 47.76 -3.93 -4.64
N PRO A 42 47.79 -4.94 -5.51
CA PRO A 42 48.07 -4.73 -6.93
C PRO A 42 46.96 -3.87 -7.59
N PRO A 43 47.27 -3.13 -8.65
CA PRO A 43 46.30 -2.29 -9.32
C PRO A 43 45.16 -3.15 -9.91
N PRO A 44 43.91 -2.61 -9.97
CA PRO A 44 42.83 -3.32 -10.59
C PRO A 44 43.08 -3.53 -12.09
N PRO A 45 42.64 -4.65 -12.66
CA PRO A 45 42.76 -4.88 -14.09
C PRO A 45 42.01 -3.85 -14.92
N PRO A 46 42.46 -3.53 -16.14
CA PRO A 46 41.77 -2.58 -17.02
C PRO A 46 40.39 -3.10 -17.42
N PRO A 47 39.40 -2.22 -17.71
CA PRO A 47 38.09 -2.63 -18.14
C PRO A 47 38.16 -3.40 -19.48
N PRO A 48 37.34 -4.44 -19.67
CA PRO A 48 37.32 -5.16 -20.92
C PRO A 48 36.79 -4.29 -22.05
N ALA A 49 37.44 -4.41 -23.22
CA ALA A 49 37.05 -3.75 -24.43
C ALA A 49 35.67 -4.21 -24.92
N ALA A 50 34.89 -3.28 -25.44
CA ALA A 50 33.62 -3.53 -26.08
C ALA A 50 33.75 -4.52 -27.23
N GLY A 51 33.03 -5.64 -27.16
CA GLY A 51 33.03 -6.64 -28.22
C GLY A 51 31.97 -7.70 -28.05
N GLN A 52 30.91 -7.57 -28.84
CA GLN A 52 30.03 -8.61 -29.40
C GLN A 52 29.45 -9.70 -28.48
N CYS A 53 28.12 -9.65 -28.37
CA CYS A 53 27.26 -10.76 -27.94
C CYS A 53 27.37 -11.97 -28.83
N PRO A 54 27.40 -13.18 -28.28
CA PRO A 54 26.82 -14.33 -28.93
C PRO A 54 25.54 -14.78 -28.27
N VAL A 55 24.49 -14.87 -29.06
CA VAL A 55 23.24 -15.52 -28.71
C VAL A 55 23.52 -17.03 -28.58
N MET A 56 23.29 -17.57 -27.37
CA MET A 56 23.15 -19.02 -27.19
C MET A 56 21.91 -19.31 -26.34
N HIS A 57 21.00 -20.03 -26.95
CA HIS A 57 19.91 -20.70 -26.28
C HIS A 57 20.47 -21.79 -25.36
N GLY A 58 20.43 -21.55 -24.07
CA GLY A 58 20.65 -22.54 -23.03
C GLY A 58 19.49 -22.54 -22.07
N ALA A 59 18.96 -23.71 -21.72
CA ALA A 59 17.89 -23.89 -20.75
C ALA A 59 18.17 -23.10 -19.49
N ALA A 60 17.21 -22.27 -19.09
CA ALA A 60 17.29 -21.48 -17.88
C ALA A 60 17.40 -22.40 -16.67
N THR A 61 18.58 -22.46 -16.06
CA THR A 61 18.68 -22.87 -14.67
C THR A 61 17.85 -21.89 -13.84
N PRO A 62 17.03 -22.34 -12.89
CA PRO A 62 16.34 -21.43 -11.99
C PRO A 62 17.40 -20.54 -11.32
N PRO A 63 17.14 -19.23 -11.15
CA PRO A 63 18.06 -18.35 -10.47
C PRO A 63 18.41 -18.98 -9.11
N PRO A 64 19.65 -18.84 -8.64
CA PRO A 64 19.98 -19.21 -7.28
C PRO A 64 18.94 -18.48 -6.42
N ALA A 65 18.26 -19.23 -5.55
CA ALA A 65 17.29 -18.69 -4.62
C ALA A 65 17.87 -17.38 -4.09
N GLY A 66 17.17 -16.27 -4.36
CA GLY A 66 17.62 -14.93 -3.96
C GLY A 66 18.06 -15.04 -2.53
N ALA A 67 19.11 -14.34 -2.13
CA ALA A 67 19.66 -14.42 -0.78
C ALA A 67 18.47 -14.40 0.17
N ALA A 68 18.13 -15.57 0.72
CA ALA A 68 17.06 -15.69 1.67
C ALA A 68 17.34 -14.60 2.68
N HIS A 69 16.35 -13.74 2.94
CA HIS A 69 16.44 -12.82 4.08
C HIS A 69 16.76 -13.73 5.24
N SER A 70 18.05 -13.80 5.60
CA SER A 70 18.49 -14.71 6.64
C SER A 70 17.89 -14.16 7.92
N ASN A 71 16.87 -14.82 8.41
CA ASN A 71 16.38 -14.54 9.75
C ASN A 71 17.59 -14.58 10.70
N PRO A 72 18.01 -13.47 11.28
CA PRO A 72 19.21 -13.42 12.13
C PRO A 72 19.08 -14.30 13.37
N VAL A 73 17.86 -14.64 13.78
CA VAL A 73 17.59 -15.61 14.84
C VAL A 73 18.03 -17.03 14.45
N VAL A 74 18.24 -17.27 13.16
CA VAL A 74 18.60 -18.60 12.62
C VAL A 74 19.93 -18.59 11.87
N ASN A 75 20.68 -17.48 11.87
CA ASN A 75 22.02 -17.47 11.30
C ASN A 75 22.97 -18.26 12.24
N PRO A 76 23.33 -19.53 11.91
CA PRO A 76 24.17 -20.35 12.78
C PRO A 76 25.60 -19.83 12.94
N ASN A 77 25.98 -18.84 12.13
CA ASN A 77 27.31 -18.22 12.12
C ASN A 77 27.33 -16.79 12.66
N GLY A 78 26.20 -16.24 13.05
CA GLY A 78 26.09 -14.87 13.54
C GLY A 78 26.19 -14.79 15.06
N ASN A 79 27.39 -14.49 15.57
CA ASN A 79 27.68 -14.47 17.00
C ASN A 79 27.79 -13.08 17.61
N THR A 80 27.66 -12.02 16.82
CA THR A 80 27.83 -10.65 17.29
C THR A 80 26.62 -9.79 16.93
N ASN A 81 26.44 -8.66 17.64
CA ASN A 81 25.36 -7.71 17.37
C ASN A 81 25.34 -7.22 15.91
N ARG A 82 26.51 -7.13 15.26
CA ARG A 82 26.60 -6.72 13.85
C ARG A 82 25.96 -7.70 12.89
N ASP A 83 25.85 -8.95 13.29
CA ASP A 83 25.32 -10.01 12.43
C ASP A 83 23.80 -10.05 12.44
N TRP A 84 23.16 -9.61 13.53
CA TRP A 84 21.72 -9.73 13.71
C TRP A 84 20.97 -8.42 13.98
N TRP A 85 21.62 -7.42 14.61
CA TRP A 85 20.92 -6.20 15.04
C TRP A 85 20.09 -5.50 13.97
N PRO A 86 20.58 -5.21 12.73
CA PRO A 86 19.77 -4.49 11.75
C PRO A 86 18.73 -5.35 11.04
N ASN A 87 18.72 -6.66 11.26
CA ASN A 87 17.90 -7.61 10.51
C ASN A 87 16.93 -8.39 11.41
N GLN A 88 16.54 -7.85 12.55
CA GLN A 88 15.48 -8.44 13.38
C GLN A 88 14.13 -8.34 12.68
N LEU A 89 13.21 -9.26 13.07
CA LEU A 89 11.80 -9.15 12.65
C LEU A 89 11.27 -7.78 13.06
N ASP A 90 10.83 -7.01 12.08
CA ASP A 90 10.33 -5.65 12.29
C ASP A 90 8.86 -5.70 12.75
N LEU A 91 8.64 -5.32 14.01
CA LEU A 91 7.31 -5.19 14.60
C LEU A 91 6.84 -3.72 14.64
N THR A 92 7.64 -2.77 14.19
CA THR A 92 7.28 -1.34 14.20
C THR A 92 6.08 -1.06 13.31
N VAL A 93 5.95 -1.81 12.22
CA VAL A 93 4.79 -1.74 11.31
C VAL A 93 3.44 -2.00 12.01
N LEU A 94 3.43 -2.71 13.14
CA LEU A 94 2.23 -2.95 13.95
C LEU A 94 1.92 -1.83 14.97
N ARG A 95 2.71 -0.75 14.98
CA ARG A 95 2.57 0.39 15.89
C ARG A 95 2.28 1.70 15.17
N GLN A 96 2.15 1.66 13.86
CA GLN A 96 1.87 2.85 13.05
C GLN A 96 0.51 3.45 13.40
N HIS A 97 0.39 4.75 13.14
CA HIS A 97 -0.85 5.51 13.31
C HIS A 97 -1.45 5.41 14.72
N SER A 98 -0.58 5.39 15.72
CA SER A 98 -1.00 5.40 17.12
C SER A 98 -1.86 6.64 17.41
N SER A 99 -2.98 6.45 18.13
CA SER A 99 -3.79 7.57 18.60
C SER A 99 -3.03 8.52 19.52
N LEU A 100 -1.90 8.11 20.08
CA LEU A 100 -1.03 8.96 20.89
C LEU A 100 -0.21 9.94 20.07
N SER A 101 0.05 9.63 18.78
CA SER A 101 0.77 10.51 17.84
C SER A 101 -0.17 11.28 16.92
N ASP A 102 -1.48 11.10 17.04
CA ASP A 102 -2.47 11.85 16.25
C ASP A 102 -2.72 13.23 16.87
N PRO A 103 -2.30 14.34 16.21
CA PRO A 103 -2.50 15.68 16.73
C PRO A 103 -3.96 16.13 16.73
N MET A 104 -4.85 15.41 16.04
CA MET A 104 -6.29 15.71 16.03
C MET A 104 -7.00 15.13 17.24
N GLY A 105 -6.41 14.12 17.90
CA GLY A 105 -6.96 13.45 19.07
C GLY A 105 -8.13 12.51 18.75
N ALA A 106 -8.39 11.59 19.68
CA ALA A 106 -9.36 10.49 19.50
C ALA A 106 -10.82 10.92 19.25
N GLY A 107 -11.17 12.18 19.53
CA GLY A 107 -12.53 12.70 19.32
C GLY A 107 -12.77 13.35 17.96
N PHE A 108 -11.76 13.44 17.11
CA PHE A 108 -11.89 14.04 15.79
C PHE A 108 -12.55 13.08 14.80
N ASP A 109 -13.61 13.54 14.15
CA ASP A 109 -14.32 12.83 13.10
C ASP A 109 -14.22 13.65 11.79
N TYR A 110 -13.41 13.17 10.87
CA TYR A 110 -13.17 13.87 9.61
C TYR A 110 -14.42 13.97 8.73
N LYS A 111 -15.25 12.92 8.65
CA LYS A 111 -16.51 12.98 7.87
C LYS A 111 -17.43 14.09 8.40
N LYS A 112 -17.53 14.17 9.72
CA LYS A 112 -18.33 15.22 10.37
C LYS A 112 -17.72 16.60 10.14
N ALA A 113 -16.40 16.74 10.24
CA ALA A 113 -15.73 18.00 9.93
C ALA A 113 -15.97 18.43 8.49
N PHE A 114 -15.78 17.51 7.54
CA PHE A 114 -16.04 17.75 6.11
C PHE A 114 -17.50 18.14 5.82
N SER A 115 -18.47 17.55 6.51
CA SER A 115 -19.88 17.87 6.32
C SER A 115 -20.23 19.34 6.65
N THR A 116 -19.38 20.04 7.36
CA THR A 116 -19.52 21.48 7.70
C THR A 116 -18.86 22.40 6.67
N LEU A 117 -18.22 21.83 5.66
CA LEU A 117 -17.48 22.56 4.65
C LEU A 117 -18.42 23.14 3.58
N ASP A 118 -18.21 24.40 3.18
CA ASP A 118 -18.76 24.91 1.95
C ASP A 118 -17.92 24.39 0.75
N TYR A 119 -18.37 23.28 0.20
CA TYR A 119 -17.66 22.53 -0.84
C TYR A 119 -17.44 23.35 -2.11
N TYR A 120 -18.47 24.10 -2.54
CA TYR A 120 -18.38 24.88 -3.79
C TYR A 120 -17.54 26.15 -3.60
N ALA A 121 -17.51 26.74 -2.41
CA ALA A 121 -16.57 27.81 -2.09
C ALA A 121 -15.12 27.30 -2.09
N LEU A 122 -14.89 26.08 -1.58
CA LEU A 122 -13.56 25.44 -1.67
C LEU A 122 -13.13 25.23 -3.13
N LYS A 123 -14.01 24.72 -3.99
CA LYS A 123 -13.73 24.56 -5.43
C LYS A 123 -13.40 25.90 -6.10
N ALA A 124 -14.13 26.95 -5.75
CA ALA A 124 -13.88 28.29 -6.28
C ALA A 124 -12.51 28.84 -5.85
N ASP A 125 -12.08 28.60 -4.61
CA ASP A 125 -10.76 29.01 -4.15
C ASP A 125 -9.63 28.19 -4.82
N ILE A 126 -9.82 26.90 -5.01
CA ILE A 126 -8.87 26.08 -5.79
C ILE A 126 -8.76 26.60 -7.20
N LYS A 127 -9.90 26.87 -7.88
CA LYS A 127 -9.93 27.44 -9.23
C LYS A 127 -9.15 28.76 -9.31
N LYS A 128 -9.27 29.61 -8.30
CA LYS A 128 -8.52 30.85 -8.22
C LYS A 128 -7.00 30.59 -8.17
N VAL A 129 -6.56 29.61 -7.35
CA VAL A 129 -5.13 29.23 -7.32
C VAL A 129 -4.66 28.73 -8.69
N LEU A 130 -5.48 27.95 -9.40
CA LEU A 130 -5.11 27.42 -10.73
C LEU A 130 -4.78 28.51 -11.75
N THR A 131 -5.52 29.60 -11.72
CA THR A 131 -5.46 30.67 -12.73
C THR A 131 -4.65 31.90 -12.33
N GLU A 132 -4.20 31.97 -11.09
CA GLU A 132 -3.35 33.09 -10.59
C GLU A 132 -1.87 32.68 -10.51
N SER A 133 -1.14 32.87 -11.61
CA SER A 133 0.30 32.57 -11.68
C SER A 133 1.11 33.38 -10.67
N GLN A 134 2.03 32.70 -9.98
CA GLN A 134 2.89 33.29 -8.95
C GLN A 134 4.31 33.53 -9.48
N ASP A 135 4.89 34.66 -9.20
CA ASP A 135 6.25 35.01 -9.65
C ASP A 135 7.34 34.07 -9.11
N TRP A 136 7.11 33.50 -7.94
CA TRP A 136 8.07 32.57 -7.34
C TRP A 136 8.06 31.19 -8.04
N TRP A 137 6.95 30.80 -8.69
CA TRP A 137 6.78 29.57 -9.49
C TRP A 137 5.76 29.84 -10.62
N PRO A 138 6.17 30.41 -11.77
CA PRO A 138 5.26 30.77 -12.84
C PRO A 138 4.54 29.56 -13.45
N ALA A 139 3.25 29.73 -13.74
CA ALA A 139 2.41 28.70 -14.34
C ALA A 139 2.69 28.54 -15.84
N ASP A 140 2.83 27.28 -16.30
CA ASP A 140 2.91 26.95 -17.72
C ASP A 140 1.58 27.33 -18.39
N PHE A 141 1.64 27.95 -19.55
CA PHE A 141 0.45 28.38 -20.29
C PHE A 141 -0.53 29.24 -19.46
N GLY A 142 -0.04 29.85 -18.38
CA GLY A 142 -0.84 30.68 -17.47
C GLY A 142 -1.79 29.89 -16.56
N ASN A 143 -1.66 28.56 -16.45
CA ASN A 143 -2.56 27.72 -15.67
C ASN A 143 -1.79 26.59 -14.94
N TYR A 144 -1.99 26.46 -13.62
CA TYR A 144 -1.42 25.36 -12.81
C TYR A 144 -2.17 24.04 -12.94
N GLY A 145 -3.25 23.97 -13.71
CA GLY A 145 -4.06 22.77 -13.86
C GLY A 145 -3.25 21.52 -14.16
N PRO A 146 -2.33 21.51 -15.14
CA PRO A 146 -1.49 20.34 -15.42
C PRO A 146 -0.61 19.94 -14.22
N LEU A 147 -0.09 20.89 -13.47
CA LEU A 147 0.70 20.63 -12.26
C LEU A 147 -0.16 19.96 -11.17
N PHE A 148 -1.43 20.37 -11.01
CA PHE A 148 -2.34 19.80 -10.01
C PHE A 148 -2.92 18.45 -10.46
N ILE A 149 -3.12 18.23 -11.75
CA ILE A 149 -3.43 16.90 -12.29
C ILE A 149 -2.28 15.94 -11.95
N ARG A 150 -1.03 16.37 -12.20
CA ARG A 150 0.15 15.57 -11.84
C ARG A 150 0.24 15.32 -10.34
N LEU A 151 -0.05 16.32 -9.48
CA LEU A 151 -0.09 16.15 -8.02
C LEU A 151 -1.09 15.07 -7.59
N ALA A 152 -2.32 15.12 -8.11
CA ALA A 152 -3.35 14.14 -7.80
C ALA A 152 -3.00 12.74 -8.32
N TRP A 153 -2.48 12.66 -9.56
CA TRP A 153 -2.01 11.42 -10.16
C TRP A 153 -0.90 10.77 -9.34
N HIS A 154 0.13 11.52 -8.97
CA HIS A 154 1.27 11.02 -8.20
C HIS A 154 0.91 10.71 -6.75
N SER A 155 -0.14 11.31 -6.21
CA SER A 155 -0.70 10.90 -4.91
C SER A 155 -1.42 9.55 -5.00
N ALA A 156 -2.15 9.31 -6.10
CA ALA A 156 -2.99 8.12 -6.29
C ALA A 156 -2.27 6.95 -6.97
N GLY A 157 -1.33 7.23 -7.87
CA GLY A 157 -0.60 6.25 -8.68
C GLY A 157 0.36 5.36 -7.91
N THR A 158 0.54 5.62 -6.62
CA THR A 158 1.32 4.80 -5.70
C THR A 158 0.59 3.55 -5.21
N TYR A 159 -0.70 3.40 -5.50
CA TYR A 159 -1.49 2.23 -5.12
C TYR A 159 -1.00 0.96 -5.81
N ARG A 160 -0.98 -0.14 -5.05
CA ARG A 160 -0.68 -1.48 -5.57
C ARG A 160 -1.76 -2.49 -5.16
N THR A 161 -2.21 -3.27 -6.13
CA THR A 161 -3.31 -4.24 -5.92
C THR A 161 -2.93 -5.40 -5.01
N GLY A 162 -1.65 -5.78 -5.00
CA GLY A 162 -1.18 -6.99 -4.31
C GLY A 162 -1.45 -6.99 -2.81
N ASP A 163 -1.32 -5.84 -2.15
CA ASP A 163 -1.57 -5.66 -0.72
C ASP A 163 -2.42 -4.43 -0.38
N GLY A 164 -2.86 -3.68 -1.39
CA GLY A 164 -3.72 -2.51 -1.22
C GLY A 164 -3.04 -1.27 -0.63
N ARG A 165 -1.73 -1.30 -0.42
CA ARG A 165 -0.96 -0.15 0.11
C ARG A 165 -0.71 0.89 -0.95
N GLY A 166 -0.24 2.06 -0.54
CA GLY A 166 -0.10 3.24 -1.39
C GLY A 166 -1.46 3.90 -1.65
N GLY A 167 -1.50 4.76 -2.69
CA GLY A 167 -2.72 5.48 -3.06
C GLY A 167 -2.88 6.82 -2.35
N SER A 168 -4.04 7.42 -2.55
CA SER A 168 -4.33 8.79 -2.10
C SER A 168 -4.95 8.88 -0.72
N SER A 169 -5.36 7.75 -0.12
CA SER A 169 -6.27 7.73 1.05
C SER A 169 -5.74 8.37 2.33
N ALA A 170 -4.42 8.56 2.45
CA ALA A 170 -3.79 9.01 3.68
C ALA A 170 -2.91 10.26 3.50
N GLY A 171 -2.81 10.80 2.28
CA GLY A 171 -1.98 11.96 1.97
C GLY A 171 -0.48 11.71 2.11
N GLN A 172 -0.02 10.51 1.82
CA GLN A 172 1.36 10.05 1.99
C GLN A 172 2.40 10.84 1.20
N GLN A 173 2.02 11.49 0.09
CA GLN A 173 2.95 12.31 -0.70
C GLN A 173 3.56 13.49 0.08
N ARG A 174 3.06 13.79 1.28
CA ARG A 174 3.64 14.81 2.16
C ARG A 174 4.92 14.35 2.87
N PHE A 175 5.15 13.04 2.95
CA PHE A 175 6.18 12.43 3.78
C PHE A 175 7.31 11.82 2.97
N ALA A 176 8.49 11.77 3.59
CA ALA A 176 9.59 10.98 3.09
C ALA A 176 9.20 9.48 3.05
N PRO A 177 9.70 8.70 2.07
CA PRO A 177 10.57 9.14 0.96
C PRO A 177 9.80 9.72 -0.24
N LEU A 178 8.47 9.57 -0.28
CA LEU A 178 7.62 9.90 -1.43
C LEU A 178 7.75 11.38 -1.87
N ASN A 179 7.80 12.30 -0.91
CA ASN A 179 7.92 13.73 -1.20
C ASN A 179 9.22 14.09 -1.90
N SER A 180 10.22 13.20 -1.88
CA SER A 180 11.58 13.43 -2.39
C SER A 180 11.97 12.47 -3.51
N TRP A 181 11.08 11.61 -3.98
CA TRP A 181 11.36 10.77 -5.14
C TRP A 181 11.52 11.59 -6.43
N PRO A 182 12.41 11.17 -7.35
CA PRO A 182 12.67 11.90 -8.60
C PRO A 182 11.40 12.19 -9.40
N ASP A 183 10.46 11.23 -9.45
CA ASP A 183 9.19 11.40 -10.15
C ASP A 183 8.27 12.45 -9.54
N ASN A 184 8.48 12.80 -8.27
CA ASN A 184 7.75 13.86 -7.59
C ASN A 184 8.44 15.23 -7.70
N GLY A 185 9.43 15.36 -8.59
CA GLY A 185 10.16 16.62 -8.83
C GLY A 185 9.21 17.80 -8.99
N ASN A 186 9.44 18.84 -8.18
CA ASN A 186 8.67 20.09 -8.14
C ASN A 186 7.21 19.98 -7.66
N LEU A 187 6.73 18.81 -7.17
CA LEU A 187 5.39 18.71 -6.54
C LEU A 187 5.33 19.32 -5.13
N ASP A 188 6.45 19.55 -4.49
CA ASP A 188 6.57 20.39 -3.30
C ASP A 188 6.00 21.80 -3.54
N LYS A 189 6.22 22.40 -4.74
CA LYS A 189 5.64 23.68 -5.14
C LYS A 189 4.12 23.58 -5.29
N ALA A 190 3.62 22.49 -5.87
CA ALA A 190 2.17 22.26 -5.99
C ALA A 190 1.48 22.25 -4.62
N ARG A 191 2.04 21.51 -3.64
CA ARG A 191 1.52 21.51 -2.27
C ARG A 191 1.58 22.89 -1.61
N ARG A 192 2.67 23.64 -1.86
CA ARG A 192 2.83 24.98 -1.29
C ARG A 192 1.84 25.98 -1.92
N LEU A 193 1.54 25.85 -3.22
CA LEU A 193 0.49 26.67 -3.88
C LEU A 193 -0.90 26.40 -3.27
N LEU A 194 -1.18 25.18 -2.82
CA LEU A 194 -2.44 24.84 -2.14
C LEU A 194 -2.50 25.26 -0.68
N TRP A 195 -1.37 25.65 -0.06
CA TRP A 195 -1.33 25.98 1.37
C TRP A 195 -2.34 27.08 1.79
N PRO A 196 -2.49 28.19 1.05
CA PRO A 196 -3.48 29.21 1.41
C PRO A 196 -4.91 28.68 1.47
N VAL A 197 -5.27 27.73 0.60
CA VAL A 197 -6.56 27.05 0.60
C VAL A 197 -6.68 26.14 1.83
N LYS A 198 -5.67 25.28 2.06
CA LYS A 198 -5.62 24.41 3.24
C LYS A 198 -5.70 25.21 4.53
N GLN A 199 -4.97 26.33 4.64
CA GLN A 199 -5.00 27.21 5.80
C GLN A 199 -6.40 27.81 6.04
N LYS A 200 -7.08 28.24 4.98
CA LYS A 200 -8.43 28.83 5.06
C LYS A 200 -9.48 27.83 5.56
N TYR A 201 -9.44 26.61 5.07
CA TYR A 201 -10.46 25.61 5.40
C TYR A 201 -10.05 24.68 6.57
N GLY A 202 -8.79 24.69 6.96
CA GLY A 202 -8.26 23.99 8.12
C GLY A 202 -8.55 22.49 8.08
N ASN A 203 -9.05 21.97 9.21
CA ASN A 203 -9.31 20.54 9.38
C ASN A 203 -10.61 20.04 8.73
N LYS A 204 -11.38 20.93 8.09
CA LYS A 204 -12.57 20.54 7.32
C LYS A 204 -12.23 19.87 5.99
N ILE A 205 -11.02 20.04 5.51
CA ILE A 205 -10.48 19.34 4.35
C ILE A 205 -9.11 18.75 4.71
N SER A 206 -8.94 17.44 4.51
CA SER A 206 -7.66 16.77 4.64
C SER A 206 -6.71 17.16 3.49
N TRP A 207 -5.41 16.99 3.66
CA TRP A 207 -4.48 17.09 2.56
C TRP A 207 -4.73 16.00 1.50
N ALA A 208 -5.08 14.79 1.93
CA ALA A 208 -5.41 13.68 1.05
C ALA A 208 -6.54 14.05 0.09
N ASP A 209 -7.66 14.54 0.62
CA ASP A 209 -8.79 14.98 -0.21
C ASP A 209 -8.49 16.25 -1.01
N LEU A 210 -7.75 17.20 -0.45
CA LEU A 210 -7.42 18.46 -1.14
C LEU A 210 -6.55 18.23 -2.37
N MET A 211 -5.55 17.34 -2.29
CA MET A 211 -4.67 17.04 -3.44
C MET A 211 -5.45 16.37 -4.58
N VAL A 212 -6.36 15.46 -4.27
CA VAL A 212 -7.20 14.80 -5.29
C VAL A 212 -8.24 15.79 -5.85
N LEU A 213 -8.89 16.56 -4.99
CA LEU A 213 -9.89 17.55 -5.41
C LEU A 213 -9.26 18.63 -6.31
N ALA A 214 -8.04 19.05 -6.01
CA ALA A 214 -7.32 20.01 -6.84
C ALA A 214 -7.10 19.49 -8.27
N GLY A 215 -6.81 18.21 -8.44
CA GLY A 215 -6.73 17.56 -9.75
C GLY A 215 -8.08 17.54 -10.48
N ASN A 216 -9.17 17.23 -9.76
CA ASN A 216 -10.52 17.27 -10.35
C ASN A 216 -10.93 18.68 -10.79
N VAL A 217 -10.73 19.67 -9.92
CA VAL A 217 -11.04 21.09 -10.24
C VAL A 217 -10.19 21.57 -11.41
N ALA A 218 -8.95 21.10 -11.52
CA ALA A 218 -8.08 21.40 -12.66
C ALA A 218 -8.62 20.86 -13.98
N LEU A 219 -9.05 19.59 -13.99
CA LEU A 219 -9.68 18.98 -15.16
C LEU A 219 -10.95 19.74 -15.57
N GLU A 220 -11.80 20.08 -14.62
CA GLU A 220 -13.05 20.81 -14.87
C GLU A 220 -12.80 22.23 -15.38
N GLU A 221 -11.83 22.95 -14.80
CA GLU A 221 -11.46 24.29 -15.23
C GLU A 221 -10.91 24.31 -16.66
N MET A 222 -10.21 23.26 -17.05
CA MET A 222 -9.70 23.09 -18.42
C MET A 222 -10.71 22.47 -19.38
N GLY A 223 -11.99 22.33 -18.94
CA GLY A 223 -13.12 21.95 -19.79
C GLY A 223 -13.40 20.45 -19.84
N PHE A 224 -12.80 19.62 -18.99
CA PHE A 224 -13.12 18.20 -18.91
C PHE A 224 -14.21 17.93 -17.86
N LYS A 225 -15.17 17.08 -18.19
CA LYS A 225 -16.22 16.65 -17.25
C LYS A 225 -15.77 15.41 -16.49
N THR A 226 -15.43 15.55 -15.21
CA THR A 226 -15.07 14.42 -14.35
C THR A 226 -16.25 13.50 -14.08
N TYR A 227 -15.97 12.22 -13.72
CA TYR A 227 -17.03 11.27 -13.30
C TYR A 227 -17.62 11.62 -11.94
N GLY A 228 -16.87 12.32 -11.10
CA GLY A 228 -17.25 12.78 -9.78
C GLY A 228 -16.05 12.87 -8.84
N PHE A 229 -16.32 13.23 -7.61
CA PHE A 229 -15.36 13.28 -6.51
C PHE A 229 -16.01 12.86 -5.20
N SER A 230 -15.38 12.00 -4.48
CA SER A 230 -15.73 11.74 -3.10
C SER A 230 -14.59 12.12 -2.17
N ALA A 231 -14.93 12.80 -1.09
CA ALA A 231 -14.07 12.94 0.08
C ALA A 231 -14.26 11.74 1.03
N GLY A 232 -13.48 11.73 2.10
CA GLY A 232 -13.51 10.69 3.12
C GLY A 232 -12.12 10.13 3.44
N ARG A 233 -11.06 10.71 2.84
CA ARG A 233 -9.66 10.37 3.10
C ARG A 233 -9.19 11.18 4.29
N ALA A 234 -9.07 10.55 5.45
CA ALA A 234 -8.47 11.19 6.62
C ALA A 234 -6.95 11.25 6.49
N ASP A 235 -6.35 12.35 6.91
CA ASP A 235 -4.88 12.47 6.95
C ASP A 235 -4.27 11.56 8.02
N VAL A 236 -3.10 11.03 7.73
CA VAL A 236 -2.18 10.45 8.71
C VAL A 236 -1.02 11.41 9.00
N TRP A 237 -0.24 11.12 10.06
CA TRP A 237 0.76 12.04 10.59
C TRP A 237 2.18 11.47 10.57
N GLU A 238 2.35 10.35 9.91
CA GLU A 238 3.64 9.68 9.72
C GLU A 238 3.66 8.93 8.38
N PRO A 239 4.86 8.67 7.82
CA PRO A 239 4.98 7.88 6.60
C PRO A 239 4.50 6.45 6.82
N GLU A 240 3.84 5.90 5.80
CA GLU A 240 3.48 4.48 5.78
C GLU A 240 4.75 3.62 5.69
N GLN A 241 4.80 2.57 6.49
CA GLN A 241 5.84 1.55 6.45
C GLN A 241 5.19 0.18 6.24
N ASP A 242 5.92 -0.72 5.60
CA ASP A 242 5.50 -2.11 5.43
C ASP A 242 6.71 -3.06 5.42
N MET A 243 6.45 -4.36 5.37
CA MET A 243 7.50 -5.39 5.38
C MET A 243 8.36 -5.44 4.12
N TYR A 244 7.93 -4.78 3.06
CA TYR A 244 8.59 -4.79 1.73
C TYR A 244 9.45 -3.56 1.48
N TRP A 245 9.37 -2.54 2.34
CA TRP A 245 10.11 -1.29 2.19
C TRP A 245 11.56 -1.53 2.48
N GLY A 246 12.35 -2.03 2.44
CA GLY A 246 13.76 -2.20 2.74
C GLY A 246 14.58 -0.97 2.34
N ASN A 247 15.76 -1.21 1.84
CA ASN A 247 16.61 -0.16 1.32
C ASN A 247 16.14 0.27 -0.08
N GLU A 248 15.38 1.35 -0.18
CA GLU A 248 14.82 1.87 -1.43
C GLU A 248 15.86 2.20 -2.48
N THR A 249 17.10 2.47 -2.11
CA THR A 249 18.17 2.72 -3.09
C THR A 249 18.38 1.56 -4.06
N LYS A 250 17.93 0.36 -3.71
CA LYS A 250 17.95 -0.81 -4.60
C LYS A 250 16.89 -0.77 -5.71
N PHE A 251 15.89 0.08 -5.57
CA PHE A 251 14.71 0.11 -6.41
C PHE A 251 14.58 1.39 -7.24
N LEU A 252 15.53 2.29 -7.16
CA LEU A 252 15.53 3.52 -7.96
C LEU A 252 15.72 3.20 -9.45
N ASP A 253 15.05 3.96 -10.29
CA ASP A 253 15.07 3.82 -11.74
C ASP A 253 14.78 2.38 -12.21
N ASP A 254 15.45 1.93 -13.23
CA ASP A 254 15.31 0.56 -13.76
C ASP A 254 15.94 -0.53 -12.88
N GLN A 255 16.57 -0.21 -11.76
CA GLN A 255 17.13 -1.17 -10.80
C GLN A 255 16.05 -2.02 -10.10
N ARG A 256 14.81 -1.57 -10.13
CA ARG A 256 13.63 -2.27 -9.60
C ARG A 256 13.36 -3.61 -10.29
N TYR A 257 13.80 -3.78 -11.53
CA TYR A 257 13.57 -5.00 -12.29
C TYR A 257 14.71 -5.99 -12.07
N SER A 258 14.35 -7.26 -11.81
CA SER A 258 15.29 -8.37 -11.82
C SER A 258 15.68 -8.78 -13.25
N GLN A 259 16.48 -9.83 -13.38
CA GLN A 259 16.82 -10.41 -14.69
C GLN A 259 15.56 -10.76 -15.48
N GLY A 260 15.52 -10.37 -16.76
CA GLY A 260 14.36 -10.54 -17.63
C GLY A 260 13.24 -9.52 -17.40
N ARG A 261 13.52 -8.43 -16.70
CA ARG A 261 12.57 -7.36 -16.33
C ARG A 261 11.35 -7.89 -15.58
N LEU A 262 11.59 -8.80 -14.65
CA LEU A 262 10.56 -9.25 -13.71
C LEU A 262 10.52 -8.31 -12.52
N LEU A 263 9.31 -7.93 -12.11
CA LEU A 263 9.05 -7.12 -10.96
C LEU A 263 8.57 -8.01 -9.81
N GLU A 264 9.24 -7.94 -8.65
CA GLU A 264 8.87 -8.74 -7.48
C GLU A 264 7.48 -8.37 -6.97
N ASN A 265 6.74 -9.35 -6.47
CA ASN A 265 5.43 -9.17 -5.88
C ASN A 265 5.58 -8.90 -4.36
N PRO A 266 4.89 -7.91 -3.75
CA PRO A 266 3.82 -7.07 -4.29
C PRO A 266 4.31 -5.75 -4.90
N LEU A 267 5.60 -5.55 -5.14
CA LEU A 267 6.21 -4.29 -5.57
C LEU A 267 5.44 -3.63 -6.74
N ALA A 268 5.34 -2.34 -6.66
CA ALA A 268 4.77 -1.48 -7.70
C ALA A 268 5.59 -0.18 -7.79
N ALA A 269 5.12 0.79 -8.55
CA ALA A 269 5.84 2.02 -8.80
C ALA A 269 6.31 2.73 -7.52
N VAL A 270 5.49 2.75 -6.49
CA VAL A 270 5.73 3.55 -5.28
C VAL A 270 7.04 3.23 -4.57
N GLN A 271 7.42 1.96 -4.50
CA GLN A 271 8.63 1.54 -3.78
C GLN A 271 9.91 1.62 -4.63
N MET A 272 9.81 2.12 -5.85
CA MET A 272 10.87 2.03 -6.84
C MET A 272 11.33 3.39 -7.34
N GLY A 273 10.85 4.46 -6.73
CA GLY A 273 11.19 5.83 -7.11
C GLY A 273 10.53 6.32 -8.39
N LEU A 274 9.79 5.49 -9.11
CA LEU A 274 9.03 5.83 -10.31
C LEU A 274 7.56 5.50 -10.11
N ILE A 275 6.67 6.45 -10.46
CA ILE A 275 5.22 6.26 -10.31
C ILE A 275 4.66 5.37 -11.43
N TYR A 276 5.35 5.29 -12.56
CA TYR A 276 4.99 4.47 -13.72
C TYR A 276 6.24 3.87 -14.35
N VAL A 277 6.64 4.27 -15.54
CA VAL A 277 7.76 3.68 -16.27
C VAL A 277 8.72 4.74 -16.77
N ASN A 278 9.95 4.34 -17.11
CA ASN A 278 10.94 5.25 -17.68
C ASN A 278 10.44 5.80 -19.03
N PRO A 279 10.18 7.12 -19.14
CA PRO A 279 9.63 7.73 -20.35
C PRO A 279 10.59 7.71 -21.54
N GLU A 280 11.88 7.53 -21.32
CA GLU A 280 12.88 7.34 -22.37
C GLU A 280 12.89 5.90 -22.92
N GLY A 281 12.16 4.98 -22.31
CA GLY A 281 12.15 3.55 -22.57
C GLY A 281 12.92 2.75 -21.53
N PRO A 282 12.75 1.41 -21.51
CA PRO A 282 13.43 0.52 -20.56
C PRO A 282 14.95 0.69 -20.56
N ASN A 283 15.53 0.97 -19.38
CA ASN A 283 16.95 1.30 -19.20
C ASN A 283 17.42 2.49 -20.07
N GLY A 284 16.54 3.45 -20.35
CA GLY A 284 16.84 4.58 -21.25
C GLY A 284 17.02 4.17 -22.72
N ASN A 285 16.55 2.99 -23.12
CA ASN A 285 16.53 2.54 -24.50
C ASN A 285 15.20 2.90 -25.16
N PRO A 286 15.18 3.73 -26.24
CA PRO A 286 13.95 4.25 -26.80
C PRO A 286 13.21 3.25 -27.68
N ASP A 287 12.74 2.16 -27.09
CA ASP A 287 11.96 1.09 -27.71
C ASP A 287 10.49 1.15 -27.23
N PRO A 288 9.55 1.59 -28.10
CA PRO A 288 8.13 1.68 -27.75
C PRO A 288 7.49 0.33 -27.39
N LEU A 289 7.89 -0.78 -28.02
CA LEU A 289 7.31 -2.10 -27.74
C LEU A 289 7.81 -2.66 -26.41
N ALA A 290 9.06 -2.42 -26.07
CA ALA A 290 9.59 -2.76 -24.76
C ALA A 290 8.93 -1.90 -23.67
N SER A 291 8.72 -0.60 -23.92
CA SER A 291 7.99 0.29 -23.01
C SER A 291 6.55 -0.18 -22.76
N ALA A 292 5.85 -0.68 -23.77
CA ALA A 292 4.48 -1.18 -23.62
C ALA A 292 4.37 -2.32 -22.60
N LYS A 293 5.40 -3.16 -22.50
CA LYS A 293 5.44 -4.25 -21.51
C LYS A 293 5.55 -3.70 -20.09
N ASP A 294 6.45 -2.74 -19.88
CA ASP A 294 6.62 -2.10 -18.57
C ASP A 294 5.37 -1.31 -18.17
N ILE A 295 4.74 -0.60 -19.11
CA ILE A 295 3.47 0.12 -18.90
C ILE A 295 2.40 -0.87 -18.44
N ARG A 296 2.21 -1.97 -19.15
CA ARG A 296 1.17 -2.97 -18.84
C ARG A 296 1.39 -3.60 -17.47
N GLU A 297 2.63 -3.96 -17.14
CA GLU A 297 2.98 -4.50 -15.85
C GLU A 297 2.70 -3.50 -14.72
N THR A 298 3.19 -2.28 -14.86
CA THR A 298 3.05 -1.25 -13.83
C THR A 298 1.60 -0.82 -13.63
N PHE A 299 0.88 -0.50 -14.72
CA PHE A 299 -0.53 -0.09 -14.64
C PHE A 299 -1.44 -1.25 -14.21
N GLY A 300 -1.14 -2.49 -14.62
CA GLY A 300 -1.83 -3.68 -14.15
C GLY A 300 -1.71 -3.84 -12.62
N ARG A 301 -0.52 -3.63 -12.05
CA ARG A 301 -0.32 -3.62 -10.59
C ARG A 301 -1.01 -2.47 -9.88
N MET A 302 -1.24 -1.38 -10.58
CA MET A 302 -2.09 -0.29 -10.12
C MET A 302 -3.60 -0.58 -10.30
N GLY A 303 -3.99 -1.74 -10.83
CA GLY A 303 -5.38 -2.18 -11.02
C GLY A 303 -6.04 -1.66 -12.30
N MET A 304 -5.26 -1.17 -13.28
CA MET A 304 -5.77 -0.70 -14.56
C MET A 304 -5.68 -1.79 -15.63
N ASN A 305 -6.73 -1.92 -16.42
CA ASN A 305 -6.70 -2.71 -17.65
C ASN A 305 -6.11 -1.89 -18.82
N ASP A 306 -5.97 -2.53 -19.99
CA ASP A 306 -5.36 -1.86 -21.15
C ASP A 306 -6.15 -0.63 -21.65
N GLU A 307 -7.48 -0.67 -21.63
CA GLU A 307 -8.33 0.46 -22.03
C GLU A 307 -8.21 1.63 -21.04
N GLU A 308 -8.25 1.34 -19.73
CA GLU A 308 -8.05 2.33 -18.67
C GLU A 308 -6.63 2.92 -18.73
N THR A 309 -5.63 2.11 -19.04
CA THR A 309 -4.23 2.54 -19.18
C THR A 309 -4.05 3.53 -20.32
N VAL A 310 -4.57 3.20 -21.50
CA VAL A 310 -4.51 4.11 -22.68
C VAL A 310 -5.28 5.40 -22.39
N ALA A 311 -6.46 5.29 -21.78
CA ALA A 311 -7.29 6.45 -21.45
C ALA A 311 -6.58 7.37 -20.46
N LEU A 312 -5.94 6.82 -19.42
CA LEU A 312 -5.21 7.59 -18.41
C LEU A 312 -3.99 8.29 -19.00
N ILE A 313 -3.16 7.61 -19.76
CA ILE A 313 -1.95 8.20 -20.36
C ILE A 313 -2.33 9.31 -21.33
N ALA A 314 -3.22 9.02 -22.30
CA ALA A 314 -3.63 9.99 -23.30
C ALA A 314 -4.40 11.17 -22.69
N GLY A 315 -5.27 10.90 -21.69
CA GLY A 315 -6.01 11.93 -20.99
C GLY A 315 -5.12 12.85 -20.17
N GLY A 316 -4.13 12.30 -19.45
CA GLY A 316 -3.13 13.06 -18.71
C GLY A 316 -2.23 13.89 -19.63
N HIS A 317 -1.72 13.26 -20.69
CA HIS A 317 -0.84 13.92 -21.66
C HIS A 317 -1.58 14.91 -22.60
N THR A 318 -2.89 15.00 -22.52
CA THR A 318 -3.63 16.10 -23.16
C THR A 318 -3.22 17.45 -22.58
N PHE A 319 -2.73 17.48 -21.34
CA PHE A 319 -2.45 18.71 -20.59
C PHE A 319 -0.97 18.90 -20.32
N GLY A 320 -0.55 20.19 -20.33
CA GLY A 320 0.75 20.63 -19.85
C GLY A 320 1.93 20.25 -20.73
N LYS A 321 3.08 20.21 -20.08
CA LYS A 321 4.38 19.88 -20.67
C LYS A 321 5.31 19.25 -19.66
N THR A 322 6.37 18.58 -20.15
CA THR A 322 7.54 18.23 -19.35
C THR A 322 8.58 19.36 -19.37
N HIS A 323 9.54 19.34 -18.43
CA HIS A 323 10.55 20.36 -18.28
C HIS A 323 11.96 19.78 -18.33
N GLY A 324 12.72 20.21 -19.30
CA GLY A 324 14.09 19.80 -19.55
C GLY A 324 14.90 20.95 -20.18
N ALA A 325 14.73 22.18 -19.69
CA ALA A 325 15.29 23.39 -20.28
C ALA A 325 16.82 23.43 -20.27
N GLY A 326 17.49 22.63 -19.46
CA GLY A 326 18.94 22.57 -19.35
C GLY A 326 19.43 21.33 -18.62
N PRO A 327 20.77 21.15 -18.48
CA PRO A 327 21.36 19.96 -17.88
C PRO A 327 20.87 19.68 -16.45
N ALA A 328 20.59 18.42 -16.11
CA ALA A 328 20.15 17.98 -14.79
C ALA A 328 21.14 18.32 -13.67
N SER A 329 22.43 18.53 -13.99
CA SER A 329 23.47 18.96 -13.02
C SER A 329 23.20 20.31 -12.38
N HIS A 330 22.26 21.11 -12.92
CA HIS A 330 21.81 22.36 -12.31
C HIS A 330 20.73 22.18 -11.25
N VAL A 331 20.10 20.99 -11.18
CA VAL A 331 19.04 20.71 -10.22
C VAL A 331 19.66 20.40 -8.86
N GLY A 332 19.20 21.10 -7.84
CA GLY A 332 19.61 20.90 -6.45
C GLY A 332 18.96 19.66 -5.83
N LYS A 333 19.15 19.51 -4.52
CA LYS A 333 18.68 18.35 -3.76
C LYS A 333 17.16 18.29 -3.71
N GLU A 334 16.64 17.08 -3.53
CA GLU A 334 15.24 16.82 -3.19
C GLU A 334 14.85 17.46 -1.83
N PRO A 335 13.55 17.61 -1.52
CA PRO A 335 13.08 18.31 -0.31
C PRO A 335 13.69 17.82 1.01
N GLU A 336 13.82 16.51 1.21
CA GLU A 336 14.40 15.93 2.43
C GLU A 336 15.94 16.08 2.49
N GLY A 337 16.59 16.21 1.35
CA GLY A 337 18.02 16.44 1.25
C GLY A 337 18.42 17.92 1.19
N ALA A 338 17.44 18.82 1.06
CA ALA A 338 17.66 20.26 0.97
C ALA A 338 18.09 20.87 2.32
N ALA A 339 18.67 22.09 2.29
CA ALA A 339 19.07 22.80 3.48
C ALA A 339 17.83 23.23 4.31
N ILE A 340 18.00 23.37 5.61
CA ILE A 340 16.89 23.68 6.53
C ILE A 340 16.21 25.02 6.22
N GLU A 341 16.95 25.99 5.71
CA GLU A 341 16.44 27.30 5.28
C GLU A 341 15.55 27.23 4.05
N GLU A 342 15.63 26.16 3.25
CA GLU A 342 14.75 25.93 2.10
C GLU A 342 13.31 25.52 2.53
N GLN A 343 13.12 25.20 3.80
CA GLN A 343 11.78 24.97 4.41
C GLN A 343 10.94 23.95 3.68
N GLY A 344 11.55 22.83 3.25
CA GLY A 344 10.90 21.74 2.54
C GLY A 344 10.70 21.97 1.05
N PHE A 345 11.31 23.00 0.47
CA PHE A 345 11.48 23.11 -0.95
C PHE A 345 12.74 22.37 -1.40
N GLY A 346 12.61 21.57 -2.44
CA GLY A 346 13.73 20.90 -3.10
C GLY A 346 13.84 21.28 -4.57
N TRP A 347 14.73 20.59 -5.27
CA TRP A 347 14.97 20.74 -6.71
C TRP A 347 15.18 22.18 -7.18
N THR A 348 15.76 23.01 -6.32
CA THR A 348 16.15 24.39 -6.66
C THR A 348 17.15 24.36 -7.80
N SER A 349 16.83 24.99 -8.91
CA SER A 349 17.69 24.96 -10.10
C SER A 349 18.55 26.22 -10.22
N SER A 350 19.83 26.02 -10.47
CA SER A 350 20.80 27.11 -10.81
C SER A 350 20.80 27.46 -12.30
N TYR A 351 19.98 26.82 -13.12
CA TYR A 351 19.90 27.10 -14.56
C TYR A 351 19.11 28.37 -14.80
N LYS A 352 19.78 29.45 -15.20
CA LYS A 352 19.18 30.75 -15.49
C LYS A 352 18.26 31.24 -14.36
N SER A 353 16.92 31.35 -14.62
CA SER A 353 15.95 31.72 -13.59
C SER A 353 15.57 30.57 -12.65
N GLY A 354 15.87 29.32 -12.99
CA GLY A 354 15.54 28.12 -12.25
C GLY A 354 14.05 27.74 -12.23
N LYS A 355 13.19 28.51 -12.92
CA LYS A 355 11.73 28.37 -12.91
C LYS A 355 11.12 28.78 -14.24
N GLY A 356 9.83 28.55 -14.41
CA GLY A 356 9.11 28.88 -15.65
C GLY A 356 9.78 28.23 -16.87
N LYS A 357 10.10 29.00 -17.88
CA LYS A 357 10.75 28.51 -19.11
C LYS A 357 12.15 27.90 -18.91
N ASP A 358 12.76 28.16 -17.77
CA ASP A 358 14.07 27.62 -17.41
C ASP A 358 13.97 26.47 -16.40
N ALA A 359 12.76 25.94 -16.14
CA ALA A 359 12.54 24.85 -15.21
C ALA A 359 13.12 23.53 -15.73
N ILE A 360 13.62 22.70 -14.82
CA ILE A 360 14.08 21.34 -15.07
C ILE A 360 13.35 20.42 -14.08
N THR A 361 12.68 19.38 -14.58
CA THR A 361 11.99 18.40 -13.76
C THR A 361 12.42 16.99 -14.19
N SER A 362 11.84 16.44 -15.23
CA SER A 362 12.17 15.09 -15.76
C SER A 362 13.38 15.09 -16.71
N GLY A 363 13.83 16.26 -17.15
CA GLY A 363 14.82 16.38 -18.21
C GLY A 363 14.26 16.27 -19.63
N LEU A 364 13.03 15.80 -19.80
CA LEU A 364 12.33 15.78 -21.08
C LEU A 364 11.72 17.15 -21.36
N GLU A 365 11.58 17.51 -22.65
CA GLU A 365 11.01 18.78 -23.08
C GLU A 365 9.95 18.49 -24.15
N VAL A 366 8.77 18.08 -23.70
CA VAL A 366 7.65 17.62 -24.53
C VAL A 366 6.39 18.38 -24.20
N THR A 367 5.70 18.82 -25.23
CA THR A 367 4.31 19.30 -25.15
C THR A 367 3.50 18.54 -26.19
N TRP A 368 2.49 17.82 -25.77
CA TRP A 368 1.80 16.82 -26.59
C TRP A 368 0.70 17.38 -27.49
N THR A 369 0.10 18.51 -27.13
CA THR A 369 -1.11 19.02 -27.76
C THR A 369 -1.02 20.47 -28.17
N THR A 370 -1.92 20.89 -29.02
CA THR A 370 -1.99 22.30 -29.48
C THR A 370 -2.65 23.23 -28.49
N GLU A 371 -3.35 22.68 -27.48
CA GLU A 371 -4.01 23.44 -26.42
C GLU A 371 -3.73 22.82 -25.04
N PRO A 372 -2.50 22.95 -24.49
CA PRO A 372 -2.07 22.23 -23.30
C PRO A 372 -2.77 22.61 -21.98
N ALA A 373 -3.53 23.70 -21.96
CA ALA A 373 -4.33 24.14 -20.82
C ALA A 373 -5.84 23.94 -21.05
N ARG A 374 -6.21 23.06 -21.99
CA ARG A 374 -7.61 22.79 -22.33
C ARG A 374 -7.83 21.35 -22.74
N TRP A 375 -8.98 20.77 -22.38
CA TRP A 375 -9.37 19.45 -22.86
C TRP A 375 -9.63 19.46 -24.36
N THR A 376 -8.92 18.64 -25.08
CA THR A 376 -9.08 18.45 -26.54
C THR A 376 -8.74 17.00 -26.92
N HIS A 377 -9.04 16.61 -28.14
CA HIS A 377 -8.72 15.30 -28.70
C HIS A 377 -7.44 15.33 -29.55
N SER A 378 -6.67 16.42 -29.49
CA SER A 378 -5.48 16.60 -30.33
C SER A 378 -4.33 15.65 -30.01
N TYR A 379 -4.29 15.03 -28.83
CA TYR A 379 -3.27 14.06 -28.48
C TYR A 379 -3.16 12.92 -29.50
N PHE A 380 -4.28 12.20 -29.74
CA PHE A 380 -4.28 11.11 -30.72
C PHE A 380 -4.12 11.59 -32.15
N GLN A 381 -4.67 12.74 -32.51
CA GLN A 381 -4.50 13.33 -33.83
C GLN A 381 -3.02 13.61 -34.13
N ILE A 382 -2.26 14.10 -33.14
CA ILE A 382 -0.83 14.33 -33.27
C ILE A 382 -0.07 13.00 -33.25
N LEU A 383 -0.36 12.10 -32.33
CA LEU A 383 0.32 10.80 -32.21
C LEU A 383 0.26 10.01 -33.51
N PHE A 384 -0.89 9.99 -34.21
CA PHE A 384 -1.10 9.26 -35.47
C PHE A 384 -0.85 10.10 -36.72
N GLY A 385 -0.87 11.43 -36.60
CA GLY A 385 -0.78 12.34 -37.74
C GLY A 385 0.60 12.54 -38.33
N TYR A 386 1.65 12.17 -37.57
CA TYR A 386 3.03 12.39 -37.96
C TYR A 386 3.87 11.10 -37.93
N GLU A 387 4.94 11.09 -38.71
CA GLU A 387 6.05 10.18 -38.50
C GLU A 387 7.07 10.78 -37.53
N TRP A 388 7.71 9.92 -36.74
CA TRP A 388 8.54 10.33 -35.62
C TRP A 388 10.01 10.01 -35.84
N GLU A 389 10.90 10.86 -35.36
CA GLU A 389 12.33 10.62 -35.30
C GLU A 389 12.86 10.90 -33.92
N LEU A 390 13.86 10.11 -33.53
CA LEU A 390 14.47 10.23 -32.21
C LEU A 390 15.31 11.52 -32.15
N THR A 391 15.18 12.23 -31.04
CA THR A 391 15.93 13.44 -30.72
C THR A 391 16.28 13.47 -29.22
N THR A 392 16.96 14.54 -28.81
CA THR A 392 17.25 14.79 -27.39
C THR A 392 16.70 16.14 -26.97
N SER A 393 16.26 16.25 -25.72
CA SER A 393 15.90 17.50 -25.07
C SER A 393 17.16 18.39 -24.85
N PRO A 394 17.00 19.65 -24.47
CA PRO A 394 18.13 20.48 -24.00
C PRO A 394 18.85 19.92 -22.78
N ALA A 395 18.18 19.10 -21.97
CA ALA A 395 18.77 18.38 -20.84
C ALA A 395 19.53 17.11 -21.25
N GLY A 396 19.38 16.65 -22.50
CA GLY A 396 20.03 15.44 -23.02
C GLY A 396 19.14 14.18 -22.95
N ALA A 397 17.90 14.28 -22.44
CA ALA A 397 16.97 13.14 -22.37
C ALA A 397 16.43 12.79 -23.78
N LYS A 398 16.22 11.49 -24.03
CA LYS A 398 15.73 10.99 -25.31
C LYS A 398 14.22 11.18 -25.45
N GLN A 399 13.82 11.78 -26.54
CA GLN A 399 12.43 12.04 -26.89
C GLN A 399 12.24 12.00 -28.40
N TRP A 400 11.00 12.11 -28.88
CA TRP A 400 10.71 12.04 -30.29
C TRP A 400 10.15 13.35 -30.80
N VAL A 401 10.54 13.72 -32.01
CA VAL A 401 10.03 14.90 -32.71
C VAL A 401 9.40 14.49 -34.04
N ALA A 402 8.33 15.18 -34.43
CA ALA A 402 7.66 14.93 -35.71
C ALA A 402 8.55 15.27 -36.89
N LYS A 403 8.57 14.41 -37.91
CA LYS A 403 9.21 14.65 -39.20
C LYS A 403 8.39 15.60 -40.04
N THR A 404 8.39 16.87 -39.69
CA THR A 404 7.62 17.93 -40.36
C THR A 404 8.33 19.26 -40.16
N GLU A 405 8.00 20.23 -41.00
CA GLU A 405 8.36 21.63 -40.76
C GLU A 405 7.26 22.42 -40.00
N ASP A 406 6.13 21.80 -39.76
CA ASP A 406 5.00 22.42 -39.08
C ASP A 406 5.35 22.69 -37.61
N LYS A 407 5.22 23.92 -37.18
CA LYS A 407 5.34 24.38 -35.81
C LYS A 407 3.97 24.75 -35.30
N ILE A 408 3.27 23.82 -34.67
CA ILE A 408 1.90 23.99 -34.22
C ILE A 408 1.74 24.00 -32.69
N ILE A 409 2.72 23.52 -31.99
CA ILE A 409 2.70 23.42 -30.52
C ILE A 409 3.07 24.77 -29.91
N PRO A 410 2.24 25.35 -29.02
CA PRO A 410 2.54 26.64 -28.41
C PRO A 410 3.70 26.55 -27.42
N ASP A 411 4.46 27.66 -27.29
CA ASP A 411 5.37 27.82 -26.17
C ASP A 411 4.60 28.17 -24.89
N ALA A 412 5.09 27.72 -23.75
CA ALA A 412 4.38 27.91 -22.49
C ALA A 412 4.42 29.36 -21.96
N PHE A 413 5.40 30.17 -22.40
CA PHE A 413 5.68 31.50 -21.85
C PHE A 413 5.74 32.60 -22.92
N ASP A 414 5.82 32.25 -24.22
CA ASP A 414 5.83 33.20 -25.32
C ASP A 414 4.73 32.80 -26.36
N PRO A 415 3.63 33.55 -26.42
CA PRO A 415 2.51 33.24 -27.35
C PRO A 415 2.89 33.41 -28.85
N ASN A 416 4.03 34.03 -29.16
CA ASN A 416 4.49 34.19 -30.53
C ASN A 416 5.40 33.04 -31.01
N VAL A 417 5.79 32.14 -30.09
CA VAL A 417 6.70 31.04 -30.41
C VAL A 417 5.87 29.75 -30.51
N LYS A 418 6.19 28.96 -31.53
CA LYS A 418 5.62 27.60 -31.70
C LYS A 418 6.72 26.60 -31.98
N HIS A 419 6.49 25.36 -31.56
CA HIS A 419 7.42 24.23 -31.67
C HIS A 419 6.83 23.12 -32.56
N LYS A 420 7.69 22.23 -33.06
CA LYS A 420 7.30 21.00 -33.71
C LYS A 420 6.61 20.08 -32.68
N PRO A 421 5.68 19.21 -33.09
CA PRO A 421 5.13 18.19 -32.20
C PRO A 421 6.21 17.26 -31.64
N THR A 422 6.05 16.90 -30.36
CA THR A 422 6.96 16.01 -29.65
C THR A 422 6.21 14.93 -28.90
N MET A 423 6.84 13.75 -28.71
CA MET A 423 6.29 12.61 -27.97
C MET A 423 7.40 11.93 -27.16
N LEU A 424 6.98 11.17 -26.13
CA LEU A 424 7.83 10.29 -25.36
C LEU A 424 7.91 8.90 -26.03
N THR A 425 8.88 8.09 -25.66
CA THR A 425 8.93 6.68 -26.10
C THR A 425 7.69 5.92 -25.61
N THR A 426 7.23 6.23 -24.41
CA THR A 426 6.01 5.66 -23.82
C THR A 426 4.73 6.08 -24.54
N ASP A 427 4.68 7.27 -25.16
CA ASP A 427 3.54 7.68 -26.01
C ASP A 427 3.48 6.84 -27.29
N LEU A 428 4.65 6.61 -27.91
CA LEU A 428 4.71 5.79 -29.12
C LEU A 428 4.33 4.33 -28.84
N ALA A 429 4.44 3.85 -27.61
CA ALA A 429 3.91 2.56 -27.21
C ALA A 429 2.40 2.47 -27.46
N LEU A 430 1.65 3.56 -27.21
CA LEU A 430 0.20 3.60 -27.45
C LEU A 430 -0.17 3.53 -28.94
N ARG A 431 0.75 3.86 -29.84
CA ARG A 431 0.55 3.71 -31.28
C ARG A 431 0.98 2.34 -31.79
N PHE A 432 2.11 1.82 -31.33
CA PHE A 432 2.78 0.67 -31.98
C PHE A 432 2.52 -0.67 -31.28
N ASP A 433 2.13 -0.71 -30.00
CA ASP A 433 1.80 -1.95 -29.32
C ASP A 433 0.51 -2.56 -29.95
N PRO A 434 0.50 -3.88 -30.23
CA PRO A 434 -0.62 -4.53 -30.92
C PRO A 434 -1.93 -4.54 -30.14
N ILE A 435 -1.90 -4.26 -28.82
CA ILE A 435 -3.10 -4.16 -27.97
C ILE A 435 -3.48 -2.68 -27.79
N TYR A 436 -2.52 -1.82 -27.44
CA TYR A 436 -2.78 -0.40 -27.20
C TYR A 436 -3.14 0.36 -28.49
N GLY A 437 -2.50 0.01 -29.62
CA GLY A 437 -2.75 0.68 -30.90
C GLY A 437 -4.22 0.70 -31.35
N PRO A 438 -4.90 -0.46 -31.37
CA PRO A 438 -6.34 -0.53 -31.67
C PRO A 438 -7.22 0.29 -30.68
N ILE A 439 -6.88 0.29 -29.38
CA ILE A 439 -7.60 1.07 -28.36
C ILE A 439 -7.41 2.57 -28.63
N SER A 440 -6.17 2.99 -28.86
CA SER A 440 -5.82 4.38 -29.18
C SER A 440 -6.52 4.85 -30.46
N LYS A 441 -6.60 3.98 -31.48
CA LYS A 441 -7.30 4.28 -32.72
C LYS A 441 -8.82 4.42 -32.52
N LYS A 442 -9.41 3.51 -31.69
CA LYS A 442 -10.82 3.63 -31.26
C LYS A 442 -11.10 5.00 -30.64
N PHE A 443 -10.24 5.41 -29.70
CA PHE A 443 -10.38 6.68 -29.01
C PHE A 443 -10.13 7.90 -29.90
N MET A 444 -9.26 7.77 -30.90
CA MET A 444 -9.10 8.80 -31.92
C MET A 444 -10.36 8.97 -32.79
N ASP A 445 -10.98 7.85 -33.16
CA ASP A 445 -12.17 7.83 -34.06
C ASP A 445 -13.48 8.14 -33.29
N ASP A 446 -13.54 7.85 -31.99
CA ASP A 446 -14.67 8.15 -31.10
C ASP A 446 -14.22 8.96 -29.88
N PRO A 447 -14.16 10.30 -30.01
CA PRO A 447 -13.80 11.18 -28.91
C PRO A 447 -14.65 11.05 -27.64
N LYS A 448 -15.93 10.68 -27.81
CA LYS A 448 -16.84 10.51 -26.68
C LYS A 448 -16.50 9.26 -25.87
N ALA A 449 -16.16 8.16 -26.54
CA ALA A 449 -15.70 6.95 -25.86
C ALA A 449 -14.40 7.21 -25.09
N PHE A 450 -13.49 8.03 -25.63
CA PHE A 450 -12.29 8.45 -24.92
C PHE A 450 -12.59 9.27 -23.66
N GLU A 451 -13.48 10.27 -23.79
CA GLU A 451 -13.90 11.12 -22.68
C GLU A 451 -14.52 10.29 -21.53
N GLU A 452 -15.44 9.37 -21.86
CA GLU A 452 -16.07 8.49 -20.88
C GLU A 452 -15.07 7.51 -20.24
N ALA A 453 -14.15 6.95 -21.02
CA ALA A 453 -13.11 6.05 -20.53
C ALA A 453 -12.15 6.79 -19.58
N PHE A 454 -11.67 7.97 -19.95
CA PHE A 454 -10.80 8.76 -19.11
C PHE A 454 -11.48 9.21 -17.83
N ALA A 455 -12.74 9.66 -17.86
CA ALA A 455 -13.48 10.06 -16.68
C ALA A 455 -13.60 8.93 -15.66
N LYS A 456 -13.94 7.71 -16.12
CA LYS A 456 -14.04 6.52 -15.25
C LYS A 456 -12.68 6.05 -14.75
N ALA A 457 -11.67 6.03 -15.61
CA ALA A 457 -10.32 5.60 -15.25
C ALA A 457 -9.66 6.57 -14.24
N TRP A 458 -9.84 7.87 -14.42
CA TRP A 458 -9.41 8.90 -13.46
C TRP A 458 -10.10 8.74 -12.10
N PHE A 459 -11.41 8.51 -12.10
CA PHE A 459 -12.15 8.24 -10.87
C PHE A 459 -11.64 6.97 -10.19
N LYS A 460 -11.44 5.89 -10.93
CA LYS A 460 -10.86 4.66 -10.38
C LYS A 460 -9.46 4.89 -9.84
N LEU A 461 -8.58 5.57 -10.57
CA LEU A 461 -7.22 5.89 -10.13
C LEU A 461 -7.22 6.56 -8.75
N THR A 462 -8.10 7.53 -8.56
CA THR A 462 -8.10 8.39 -7.38
C THR A 462 -8.96 7.88 -6.22
N HIS A 463 -9.78 6.82 -6.40
CA HIS A 463 -10.76 6.38 -5.38
C HIS A 463 -10.69 4.88 -5.01
N ARG A 464 -9.93 4.06 -5.75
CA ARG A 464 -9.92 2.60 -5.52
C ARG A 464 -9.35 2.16 -4.17
N ASP A 465 -8.58 3.00 -3.51
CA ASP A 465 -8.01 2.78 -2.19
C ASP A 465 -8.90 3.26 -1.03
N MET A 466 -10.10 3.77 -1.34
CA MET A 466 -11.02 4.29 -0.33
C MET A 466 -11.97 3.25 0.28
N GLY A 467 -12.04 2.04 -0.29
CA GLY A 467 -13.01 1.02 0.09
C GLY A 467 -14.42 1.28 -0.46
N PRO A 468 -15.47 0.73 0.18
CA PRO A 468 -16.83 0.77 -0.33
C PRO A 468 -17.43 2.17 -0.32
N VAL A 469 -18.46 2.37 -1.19
CA VAL A 469 -19.17 3.68 -1.34
C VAL A 469 -19.81 4.20 -0.05
N THR A 470 -20.05 3.35 0.94
CA THR A 470 -20.53 3.78 2.28
C THR A 470 -19.54 4.68 3.03
N ARG A 471 -18.29 4.68 2.61
CA ARG A 471 -17.26 5.59 3.14
C ARG A 471 -17.24 6.96 2.45
N TYR A 472 -17.89 7.09 1.31
CA TYR A 472 -17.83 8.27 0.46
C TYR A 472 -18.69 9.40 1.02
N VAL A 473 -18.17 10.62 0.96
CA VAL A 473 -18.85 11.83 1.39
C VAL A 473 -18.69 12.94 0.35
N GLY A 474 -19.65 13.87 0.34
CA GLY A 474 -19.61 15.05 -0.51
C GLY A 474 -20.70 15.06 -1.56
N PRO A 475 -21.00 16.27 -2.10
CA PRO A 475 -22.14 16.46 -3.00
C PRO A 475 -21.92 15.90 -4.42
N GLU A 476 -20.69 15.67 -4.82
CA GLU A 476 -20.32 15.12 -6.13
C GLU A 476 -19.92 13.63 -6.06
N ALA A 477 -20.10 12.97 -4.91
CA ALA A 477 -19.86 11.55 -4.77
C ALA A 477 -20.85 10.76 -5.64
N PRO A 478 -20.36 9.87 -6.55
CA PRO A 478 -21.22 9.01 -7.35
C PRO A 478 -22.10 8.13 -6.46
N LYS A 479 -23.38 8.00 -6.81
CA LYS A 479 -24.35 7.19 -6.05
C LYS A 479 -24.30 5.73 -6.38
N GLU A 480 -23.93 5.39 -7.62
CA GLU A 480 -23.82 4.02 -8.09
C GLU A 480 -22.42 3.48 -7.81
N ALA A 481 -22.37 2.31 -7.22
CA ALA A 481 -21.12 1.61 -7.01
C ALA A 481 -20.65 0.95 -8.32
N LEU A 482 -19.38 1.16 -8.66
CA LEU A 482 -18.72 0.47 -9.76
C LEU A 482 -18.29 -0.93 -9.32
N ILE A 483 -18.16 -1.87 -10.26
CA ILE A 483 -17.88 -3.28 -9.95
C ILE A 483 -16.60 -3.47 -9.12
N TRP A 484 -15.56 -2.68 -9.37
CA TRP A 484 -14.30 -2.73 -8.66
C TRP A 484 -14.35 -2.19 -7.21
N GLN A 485 -15.49 -1.61 -6.80
CA GLN A 485 -15.74 -1.15 -5.42
C GLN A 485 -16.36 -2.23 -4.55
N ASP A 486 -16.40 -3.47 -5.02
CA ASP A 486 -16.97 -4.63 -4.33
C ASP A 486 -18.41 -4.36 -3.82
N PRO A 487 -19.37 -4.00 -4.68
CA PRO A 487 -20.71 -3.56 -4.29
C PRO A 487 -21.44 -4.63 -3.48
N ILE A 488 -22.15 -4.19 -2.45
CA ILE A 488 -22.98 -5.01 -1.58
C ILE A 488 -24.42 -4.47 -1.61
N PRO A 489 -25.46 -5.31 -1.71
CA PRO A 489 -26.84 -4.85 -1.67
C PRO A 489 -27.14 -4.04 -0.40
N ALA A 490 -27.95 -3.01 -0.53
CA ALA A 490 -28.43 -2.27 0.63
C ALA A 490 -29.33 -3.15 1.52
N LEU A 491 -29.29 -2.92 2.83
CA LEU A 491 -30.18 -3.60 3.78
C LEU A 491 -31.64 -3.30 3.44
N ASN A 492 -32.43 -4.35 3.21
CA ASN A 492 -33.82 -4.27 2.75
C ASN A 492 -34.82 -5.05 3.61
N HIS A 493 -34.44 -5.40 4.81
CA HIS A 493 -35.26 -6.17 5.77
C HIS A 493 -34.99 -5.74 7.22
N ALA A 494 -35.87 -6.14 8.13
CA ALA A 494 -35.66 -5.93 9.56
C ALA A 494 -34.56 -6.86 10.07
N LEU A 495 -33.77 -6.39 11.01
CA LEU A 495 -32.69 -7.16 11.63
C LEU A 495 -33.22 -8.20 12.63
N VAL A 496 -32.46 -9.29 12.78
CA VAL A 496 -32.65 -10.27 13.85
C VAL A 496 -32.40 -9.64 15.21
N ASP A 497 -33.21 -10.00 16.21
CA ASP A 497 -33.05 -9.52 17.59
C ASP A 497 -32.26 -10.54 18.46
N ALA A 498 -32.10 -10.23 19.74
CA ALA A 498 -31.35 -11.06 20.68
C ALA A 498 -31.92 -12.48 20.82
N THR A 499 -33.26 -12.65 20.73
CA THR A 499 -33.90 -13.95 20.77
C THR A 499 -33.63 -14.77 19.51
N ASP A 500 -33.72 -14.13 18.36
CA ASP A 500 -33.39 -14.76 17.07
C ASP A 500 -31.90 -15.17 17.03
N ILE A 501 -31.00 -14.31 17.47
CA ILE A 501 -29.57 -14.58 17.58
C ILE A 501 -29.28 -15.77 18.46
N ALA A 502 -29.90 -15.87 19.64
CA ALA A 502 -29.74 -17.01 20.54
C ALA A 502 -30.25 -18.31 19.92
N ASN A 503 -31.40 -18.29 19.24
CA ASN A 503 -31.96 -19.44 18.56
C ASN A 503 -31.09 -19.90 17.38
N LEU A 504 -30.55 -18.96 16.58
CA LEU A 504 -29.65 -19.25 15.47
C LEU A 504 -28.33 -19.85 15.96
N LYS A 505 -27.70 -19.29 17.01
CA LYS A 505 -26.53 -19.90 17.67
C LYS A 505 -26.80 -21.35 18.11
N ALA A 506 -27.94 -21.59 18.75
CA ALA A 506 -28.30 -22.93 19.20
C ALA A 506 -28.50 -23.92 18.03
N GLN A 507 -29.07 -23.46 16.90
CA GLN A 507 -29.23 -24.29 15.70
C GLN A 507 -27.88 -24.63 15.07
N ILE A 508 -26.98 -23.61 14.95
CA ILE A 508 -25.62 -23.79 14.41
C ILE A 508 -24.84 -24.81 15.25
N LEU A 509 -24.83 -24.68 16.57
CA LEU A 509 -24.14 -25.62 17.45
C LEU A 509 -24.70 -27.04 17.42
N LYS A 510 -25.97 -27.22 17.05
CA LYS A 510 -26.62 -28.53 16.87
C LYS A 510 -26.47 -29.11 15.45
N SER A 511 -25.86 -28.37 14.53
CA SER A 511 -25.77 -28.77 13.11
C SER A 511 -24.81 -29.93 12.84
N GLY A 512 -23.99 -30.31 13.82
CA GLY A 512 -22.94 -31.31 13.66
C GLY A 512 -21.60 -30.76 13.09
N LEU A 513 -21.52 -29.48 12.86
CA LEU A 513 -20.24 -28.81 12.53
C LEU A 513 -19.35 -28.73 13.77
N SER A 514 -18.06 -28.97 13.59
CA SER A 514 -17.05 -28.83 14.64
C SER A 514 -16.75 -27.35 14.97
N THR A 515 -16.16 -27.14 16.14
CA THR A 515 -15.68 -25.82 16.56
C THR A 515 -14.70 -25.26 15.55
N SER A 516 -13.76 -26.07 15.04
CA SER A 516 -12.76 -25.64 14.05
C SER A 516 -13.42 -25.23 12.73
N GLU A 517 -14.33 -26.04 12.17
CA GLU A 517 -15.03 -25.74 10.92
C GLU A 517 -15.79 -24.40 10.98
N LEU A 518 -16.44 -24.10 12.11
CA LEU A 518 -17.17 -22.84 12.32
C LEU A 518 -16.22 -21.63 12.41
N ILE A 519 -15.13 -21.77 13.16
CA ILE A 519 -14.14 -20.71 13.37
C ILE A 519 -13.34 -20.44 12.09
N GLU A 520 -12.87 -21.49 11.41
CA GLU A 520 -12.11 -21.37 10.15
C GLU A 520 -12.94 -20.69 9.06
N THR A 521 -14.23 -21.05 8.94
CA THR A 521 -15.10 -20.43 7.94
C THR A 521 -15.34 -18.95 8.23
N ALA A 522 -15.55 -18.57 9.49
CA ALA A 522 -15.70 -17.18 9.88
C ALA A 522 -14.40 -16.38 9.66
N TRP A 523 -13.26 -16.96 10.06
CA TRP A 523 -11.95 -16.36 9.82
C TRP A 523 -11.67 -16.20 8.32
N ALA A 524 -11.86 -17.24 7.52
CA ALA A 524 -11.65 -17.23 6.08
C ALA A 524 -12.49 -16.16 5.37
N SER A 525 -13.72 -15.92 5.86
CA SER A 525 -14.57 -14.85 5.36
C SER A 525 -14.05 -13.46 5.73
N ALA A 526 -13.78 -13.24 7.01
CA ALA A 526 -13.45 -11.90 7.53
C ALA A 526 -12.00 -11.47 7.26
N SER A 527 -11.05 -12.39 7.32
CA SER A 527 -9.61 -12.09 7.23
C SER A 527 -9.11 -11.74 5.82
N THR A 528 -9.99 -11.71 4.82
CA THR A 528 -9.68 -11.10 3.52
C THR A 528 -9.63 -9.58 3.59
N TYR A 529 -10.16 -8.98 4.65
CA TYR A 529 -10.10 -7.55 4.87
C TYR A 529 -8.65 -7.03 4.87
N ARG A 530 -8.47 -5.88 4.23
CA ARG A 530 -7.21 -5.12 4.24
C ARG A 530 -7.49 -3.69 4.71
N ASP A 531 -6.81 -3.26 5.78
CA ASP A 531 -6.95 -1.91 6.30
C ASP A 531 -6.26 -0.87 5.38
N SER A 532 -5.40 -1.30 4.48
CA SER A 532 -4.71 -0.47 3.50
C SER A 532 -5.67 0.16 2.48
N ASP A 533 -6.56 -0.62 1.88
CA ASP A 533 -7.52 -0.16 0.86
C ASP A 533 -8.99 -0.41 1.22
N ARG A 534 -9.26 -0.93 2.43
CA ARG A 534 -10.62 -1.17 2.95
C ARG A 534 -11.42 -2.18 2.14
N ARG A 535 -10.75 -3.08 1.41
CA ARG A 535 -11.37 -4.15 0.63
C ARG A 535 -11.42 -5.47 1.41
N GLY A 536 -12.25 -6.39 0.96
CA GLY A 536 -12.45 -7.70 1.59
C GLY A 536 -13.35 -7.62 2.82
N GLY A 537 -13.29 -8.66 3.66
CA GLY A 537 -14.11 -8.79 4.87
C GLY A 537 -15.28 -9.73 4.72
N ALA A 538 -16.05 -9.89 5.79
CA ALA A 538 -17.15 -10.84 5.87
C ALA A 538 -18.43 -10.36 5.17
N ASN A 539 -18.63 -9.07 5.03
CA ASN A 539 -19.80 -8.48 4.40
C ASN A 539 -19.85 -8.82 2.90
N GLY A 540 -20.98 -9.25 2.41
CA GLY A 540 -21.12 -9.74 1.04
C GLY A 540 -21.05 -11.27 0.93
N ALA A 541 -20.64 -12.01 1.96
CA ALA A 541 -20.46 -13.47 1.95
C ALA A 541 -19.69 -13.98 0.72
N ARG A 542 -18.70 -13.22 0.22
CA ARG A 542 -17.98 -13.58 -1.01
C ARG A 542 -17.19 -14.88 -0.90
N ILE A 543 -17.00 -15.39 0.32
CA ILE A 543 -16.47 -16.74 0.53
C ILE A 543 -17.35 -17.84 -0.13
N ALA A 544 -18.63 -17.55 -0.40
CA ALA A 544 -19.52 -18.44 -1.12
C ALA A 544 -19.46 -18.28 -2.65
N LEU A 545 -18.70 -17.28 -3.15
CA LEU A 545 -18.59 -16.88 -4.55
C LEU A 545 -17.18 -17.10 -5.10
N GLU A 546 -17.07 -17.20 -6.41
CA GLU A 546 -15.76 -17.19 -7.05
C GLU A 546 -15.17 -15.76 -7.08
N PRO A 547 -13.86 -15.59 -6.89
CA PRO A 547 -12.83 -16.63 -6.78
C PRO A 547 -12.60 -17.18 -5.36
N GLN A 548 -13.11 -16.53 -4.31
CA GLN A 548 -12.78 -16.84 -2.91
C GLN A 548 -13.19 -18.26 -2.49
N ARG A 549 -14.29 -18.78 -3.03
CA ARG A 549 -14.78 -20.12 -2.76
C ARG A 549 -13.76 -21.21 -3.11
N SER A 550 -13.00 -21.00 -4.19
CA SER A 550 -12.04 -21.96 -4.72
C SER A 550 -10.63 -21.82 -4.17
N TRP A 551 -10.34 -20.84 -3.31
CA TRP A 551 -8.99 -20.66 -2.76
C TRP A 551 -8.58 -21.83 -1.88
N ALA A 552 -7.37 -22.36 -2.14
CA ALA A 552 -6.86 -23.52 -1.42
C ALA A 552 -6.83 -23.33 0.11
N VAL A 553 -6.52 -22.14 0.58
CA VAL A 553 -6.47 -21.77 2.01
C VAL A 553 -7.84 -21.94 2.71
N ASN A 554 -8.93 -21.97 1.99
CA ASN A 554 -10.29 -22.08 2.52
C ASN A 554 -10.80 -23.53 2.57
N ASN A 555 -9.97 -24.51 2.23
CA ASN A 555 -10.36 -25.92 2.17
C ASN A 555 -11.72 -26.12 1.47
N PRO A 556 -11.79 -26.04 0.12
CA PRO A 556 -13.07 -25.95 -0.63
C PRO A 556 -14.06 -27.08 -0.35
N ALA A 557 -13.58 -28.29 -0.01
CA ALA A 557 -14.46 -29.42 0.34
C ALA A 557 -15.19 -29.19 1.68
N GLN A 558 -14.45 -28.80 2.71
CA GLN A 558 -14.99 -28.44 4.03
C GLN A 558 -15.90 -27.23 3.92
N LEU A 559 -15.43 -26.18 3.22
CA LEU A 559 -16.22 -24.97 3.00
C LEU A 559 -17.57 -25.26 2.35
N THR A 560 -17.60 -26.14 1.34
CA THR A 560 -18.85 -26.55 0.68
C THR A 560 -19.83 -27.19 1.66
N LYS A 561 -19.34 -28.06 2.55
CA LYS A 561 -20.16 -28.69 3.62
C LYS A 561 -20.74 -27.62 4.55
N VAL A 562 -19.91 -26.73 5.04
CA VAL A 562 -20.32 -25.68 6.00
C VAL A 562 -21.35 -24.74 5.37
N LEU A 563 -21.08 -24.24 4.15
CA LEU A 563 -21.98 -23.34 3.43
C LEU A 563 -23.34 -23.99 3.13
N ALA A 564 -23.39 -25.28 2.83
CA ALA A 564 -24.65 -25.98 2.62
C ALA A 564 -25.54 -25.97 3.89
N ILE A 565 -24.95 -26.18 5.06
CA ILE A 565 -25.64 -26.13 6.34
C ILE A 565 -26.12 -24.71 6.66
N TYR A 566 -25.24 -23.69 6.51
CA TYR A 566 -25.65 -22.31 6.73
C TYR A 566 -26.75 -21.85 5.77
N THR A 567 -26.70 -22.26 4.51
CA THR A 567 -27.75 -21.95 3.52
C THR A 567 -29.08 -22.59 3.91
N GLN A 568 -29.06 -23.79 4.47
CA GLN A 568 -30.31 -24.44 4.96
C GLN A 568 -30.86 -23.67 6.17
N ILE A 569 -30.02 -23.32 7.15
CA ILE A 569 -30.45 -22.53 8.33
C ILE A 569 -31.01 -21.16 7.89
N GLN A 570 -30.37 -20.50 6.91
CA GLN A 570 -30.85 -19.24 6.34
C GLN A 570 -32.24 -19.37 5.72
N LYS A 571 -32.43 -20.41 4.88
CA LYS A 571 -33.71 -20.69 4.24
C LYS A 571 -34.81 -20.98 5.27
N ASP A 572 -34.54 -21.82 6.25
CA ASP A 572 -35.51 -22.21 7.29
C ASP A 572 -35.91 -21.00 8.15
N PHE A 573 -34.97 -20.13 8.50
CA PHE A 573 -35.27 -18.91 9.24
C PHE A 573 -36.07 -17.90 8.40
N ASN A 574 -35.63 -17.64 7.18
CA ASN A 574 -36.24 -16.64 6.31
C ASN A 574 -37.62 -17.08 5.78
N ALA A 575 -37.92 -18.40 5.73
CA ALA A 575 -39.21 -18.96 5.31
C ALA A 575 -40.29 -18.85 6.39
N LYS A 576 -39.95 -18.58 7.66
CA LYS A 576 -40.96 -18.49 8.75
C LYS A 576 -41.92 -17.31 8.58
N GLY A 577 -41.65 -16.44 7.59
CA GLY A 577 -42.42 -15.23 7.35
C GLY A 577 -42.11 -14.12 8.34
N GLY A 578 -42.43 -12.89 7.96
CA GLY A 578 -42.17 -11.72 8.78
C GLY A 578 -41.14 -10.79 8.13
N ALA A 579 -40.91 -9.63 8.77
CA ALA A 579 -40.01 -8.59 8.26
C ALA A 579 -38.53 -8.90 8.52
N LYS A 580 -38.24 -9.79 9.51
CA LYS A 580 -36.84 -10.13 9.88
C LYS A 580 -36.28 -11.19 8.96
N LYS A 581 -35.03 -10.98 8.53
CA LYS A 581 -34.24 -11.97 7.77
C LYS A 581 -32.80 -12.00 8.28
N VAL A 582 -32.10 -13.06 7.94
CA VAL A 582 -30.67 -13.23 8.21
C VAL A 582 -29.93 -13.51 6.91
N SER A 583 -28.80 -12.85 6.69
CA SER A 583 -27.92 -13.10 5.56
C SER A 583 -26.99 -14.30 5.81
N LEU A 584 -26.42 -14.86 4.75
CA LEU A 584 -25.37 -15.86 4.86
C LEU A 584 -24.12 -15.26 5.52
N ALA A 585 -23.79 -14.01 5.20
CA ALA A 585 -22.68 -13.27 5.81
C ALA A 585 -22.82 -13.16 7.33
N ASP A 586 -24.01 -12.81 7.81
CA ASP A 586 -24.28 -12.76 9.25
C ASP A 586 -24.23 -14.15 9.90
N LEU A 587 -24.74 -15.19 9.24
CA LEU A 587 -24.68 -16.57 9.78
C LEU A 587 -23.25 -17.09 9.91
N ILE A 588 -22.37 -16.77 8.96
CA ILE A 588 -20.95 -17.16 9.01
C ILE A 588 -20.28 -16.53 10.24
N VAL A 589 -20.43 -15.23 10.43
CA VAL A 589 -19.85 -14.53 11.59
C VAL A 589 -20.49 -14.99 12.91
N LEU A 590 -21.80 -15.20 12.92
CA LEU A 590 -22.52 -15.69 14.08
C LEU A 590 -22.09 -17.11 14.48
N GLY A 591 -21.78 -17.96 13.49
CA GLY A 591 -21.28 -19.32 13.72
C GLY A 591 -19.92 -19.32 14.40
N GLY A 592 -18.99 -18.47 13.96
CA GLY A 592 -17.72 -18.25 14.63
C GLY A 592 -17.91 -17.78 16.09
N ALA A 593 -18.82 -16.81 16.31
CA ALA A 593 -19.14 -16.32 17.64
C ALA A 593 -19.72 -17.42 18.54
N ALA A 594 -20.65 -18.25 18.04
CA ALA A 594 -21.24 -19.35 18.79
C ALA A 594 -20.20 -20.43 19.17
N ALA A 595 -19.31 -20.77 18.24
CA ALA A 595 -18.23 -21.71 18.48
C ALA A 595 -17.23 -21.20 19.54
N LEU A 596 -16.87 -19.91 19.47
CA LEU A 596 -16.01 -19.30 20.48
C LEU A 596 -16.66 -19.24 21.85
N GLU A 597 -17.92 -18.87 21.96
CA GLU A 597 -18.64 -18.92 23.25
C GLU A 597 -18.63 -20.32 23.85
N GLN A 598 -18.80 -21.37 23.03
CA GLN A 598 -18.69 -22.75 23.49
C GLN A 598 -17.26 -23.09 23.93
N ALA A 599 -16.24 -22.66 23.17
CA ALA A 599 -14.83 -22.89 23.50
C ALA A 599 -14.38 -22.18 24.77
N THR A 600 -14.91 -20.96 25.03
CA THR A 600 -14.63 -20.24 26.30
C THR A 600 -15.29 -20.92 27.49
N LYS A 601 -16.52 -21.44 27.34
CA LYS A 601 -17.21 -22.25 28.38
C LYS A 601 -16.44 -23.51 28.71
N ASN A 602 -15.90 -24.19 27.68
CA ASN A 602 -15.06 -25.39 27.88
C ASN A 602 -13.80 -25.07 28.68
N ALA A 603 -13.27 -23.82 28.52
CA ALA A 603 -12.16 -23.30 29.31
C ALA A 603 -12.56 -22.86 30.74
N GLY A 604 -13.84 -22.88 31.09
CA GLY A 604 -14.35 -22.39 32.38
C GLY A 604 -14.44 -20.87 32.49
N VAL A 605 -14.43 -20.15 31.35
CA VAL A 605 -14.57 -18.68 31.28
C VAL A 605 -15.82 -18.34 30.46
N ASN A 606 -16.78 -17.69 31.11
CA ASN A 606 -18.01 -17.28 30.43
C ASN A 606 -17.86 -15.90 29.82
N VAL A 607 -17.74 -15.84 28.49
CA VAL A 607 -17.66 -14.60 27.72
C VAL A 607 -18.70 -14.63 26.61
N SER A 608 -19.44 -13.54 26.44
CA SER A 608 -20.29 -13.33 25.27
C SER A 608 -19.43 -12.71 24.16
N VAL A 609 -19.48 -13.30 22.96
CA VAL A 609 -18.80 -12.77 21.78
C VAL A 609 -19.71 -11.75 21.10
N PRO A 610 -19.29 -10.47 20.99
CA PRO A 610 -20.10 -9.44 20.36
C PRO A 610 -20.46 -9.79 18.91
N PHE A 611 -21.73 -9.58 18.57
CA PHE A 611 -22.24 -9.76 17.22
C PHE A 611 -23.23 -8.64 16.87
N THR A 612 -23.02 -7.98 15.74
CA THR A 612 -23.92 -6.97 15.18
C THR A 612 -24.45 -7.45 13.85
N PRO A 613 -25.78 -7.69 13.70
CA PRO A 613 -26.37 -8.10 12.43
C PRO A 613 -26.39 -6.96 11.40
N GLY A 614 -26.73 -7.29 10.16
CA GLY A 614 -26.96 -6.33 9.09
C GLY A 614 -26.02 -6.45 7.90
N ARG A 615 -25.12 -7.45 7.89
CA ARG A 615 -24.39 -7.80 6.67
C ARG A 615 -25.37 -8.31 5.63
N MET A 616 -25.04 -8.08 4.36
CA MET A 616 -25.82 -8.52 3.22
C MET A 616 -25.01 -9.47 2.36
N ASP A 617 -25.69 -10.27 1.53
CA ASP A 617 -25.04 -11.21 0.63
C ASP A 617 -24.90 -10.57 -0.77
N ALA A 618 -23.68 -10.53 -1.29
CA ALA A 618 -23.40 -10.12 -2.66
C ALA A 618 -23.75 -11.27 -3.63
N THR A 619 -23.91 -10.93 -4.92
CA THR A 619 -24.05 -11.91 -5.99
C THR A 619 -22.74 -12.09 -6.76
N GLN A 620 -22.68 -13.11 -7.63
CA GLN A 620 -21.52 -13.33 -8.48
C GLN A 620 -21.33 -12.16 -9.47
N GLU A 621 -22.41 -11.58 -9.98
CA GLU A 621 -22.40 -10.43 -10.89
C GLU A 621 -21.90 -9.15 -10.19
N GLN A 622 -22.00 -9.07 -8.88
CA GLN A 622 -21.48 -7.99 -8.05
C GLN A 622 -20.04 -8.23 -7.61
N THR A 623 -19.40 -9.29 -8.10
CA THR A 623 -18.03 -9.66 -7.73
C THR A 623 -17.14 -9.61 -8.97
N ASP A 624 -16.24 -8.63 -9.04
CA ASP A 624 -15.20 -8.57 -10.05
C ASP A 624 -14.16 -9.65 -9.74
N VAL A 625 -14.29 -10.80 -10.40
CA VAL A 625 -13.47 -12.00 -10.14
C VAL A 625 -11.97 -11.69 -10.23
N ASN A 626 -11.56 -10.95 -11.27
CA ASN A 626 -10.14 -10.64 -11.48
C ASN A 626 -9.61 -9.65 -10.42
N SER A 627 -10.36 -8.60 -10.16
CA SER A 627 -10.00 -7.61 -9.15
C SER A 627 -10.04 -8.19 -7.73
N PHE A 628 -10.96 -9.14 -7.44
CA PHE A 628 -11.09 -9.77 -6.13
C PHE A 628 -10.05 -10.87 -5.90
N ALA A 629 -9.51 -11.48 -6.95
CA ALA A 629 -8.51 -12.55 -6.86
C ALA A 629 -7.22 -12.10 -6.13
N VAL A 630 -6.88 -10.81 -6.18
CA VAL A 630 -5.70 -10.25 -5.49
C VAL A 630 -5.82 -10.30 -3.95
N LEU A 631 -7.02 -10.54 -3.42
CA LEU A 631 -7.25 -10.71 -1.97
C LEU A 631 -6.93 -12.12 -1.47
N GLU A 632 -6.60 -13.07 -2.36
CA GLU A 632 -6.17 -14.40 -1.96
C GLU A 632 -4.90 -14.32 -1.10
N PRO A 633 -4.94 -14.83 0.14
CA PRO A 633 -3.78 -14.74 1.01
C PRO A 633 -2.59 -15.51 0.44
N MET A 634 -1.43 -14.88 0.37
CA MET A 634 -0.17 -15.52 0.04
C MET A 634 0.34 -16.36 1.22
N ALA A 635 0.04 -15.90 2.42
CA ALA A 635 0.19 -16.66 3.65
C ALA A 635 -0.89 -16.23 4.65
N ASP A 636 -1.24 -17.15 5.53
CA ASP A 636 -2.11 -16.93 6.68
C ASP A 636 -1.56 -17.72 7.86
N ALA A 637 -0.63 -17.14 8.58
CA ALA A 637 -0.01 -17.78 9.73
C ALA A 637 -1.00 -18.09 10.86
N PHE A 638 -2.15 -17.40 10.90
CA PHE A 638 -3.23 -17.71 11.87
C PHE A 638 -3.84 -19.11 11.63
N ARG A 639 -3.77 -19.62 10.37
CA ARG A 639 -4.19 -20.97 9.97
C ARG A 639 -3.03 -21.86 9.49
N ASN A 640 -1.77 -21.48 9.73
CA ASN A 640 -0.57 -22.19 9.27
C ASN A 640 -0.48 -22.39 7.74
N TYR A 641 -1.01 -21.46 6.94
CA TYR A 641 -0.96 -21.50 5.50
C TYR A 641 0.16 -20.64 4.92
N LYS A 642 0.90 -21.17 3.93
CA LYS A 642 1.89 -20.43 3.13
C LYS A 642 1.96 -21.03 1.72
N LYS A 643 1.87 -20.19 0.68
CA LYS A 643 2.17 -20.61 -0.69
C LYS A 643 3.66 -20.87 -0.85
N LYS A 644 4.04 -21.95 -1.55
CA LYS A 644 5.43 -22.39 -1.65
C LYS A 644 6.35 -21.42 -2.41
N GLN A 645 5.82 -20.57 -3.27
CA GLN A 645 6.57 -19.66 -4.14
C GLN A 645 6.97 -18.31 -3.50
N TYR A 646 6.86 -18.17 -2.18
CA TYR A 646 7.19 -16.92 -1.50
C TYR A 646 8.58 -16.96 -0.89
N THR A 647 9.35 -15.88 -1.10
CA THR A 647 10.71 -15.71 -0.59
C THR A 647 10.78 -15.22 0.86
N PHE A 648 9.74 -14.49 1.31
CA PHE A 648 9.65 -14.01 2.69
C PHE A 648 9.45 -15.15 3.69
N THR A 649 9.97 -14.97 4.89
CA THR A 649 9.80 -15.94 5.99
C THR A 649 8.34 -15.99 6.46
N THR A 650 7.97 -17.08 7.08
CA THR A 650 6.59 -17.27 7.58
C THR A 650 6.23 -16.22 8.63
N GLU A 651 7.18 -15.84 9.48
CA GLU A 651 7.00 -14.81 10.50
C GLU A 651 6.87 -13.38 9.92
N GLU A 652 7.62 -13.05 8.86
CA GLU A 652 7.46 -11.77 8.17
C GLU A 652 6.07 -11.66 7.52
N LEU A 653 5.62 -12.70 6.84
CA LEU A 653 4.27 -12.76 6.26
C LEU A 653 3.16 -12.76 7.32
N MET A 654 3.43 -13.24 8.53
CA MET A 654 2.51 -13.14 9.66
C MET A 654 2.33 -11.69 10.11
N VAL A 655 3.43 -10.96 10.24
CA VAL A 655 3.41 -9.54 10.61
C VAL A 655 2.72 -8.72 9.53
N ASP A 656 3.03 -8.98 8.25
CA ASP A 656 2.36 -8.34 7.12
C ASP A 656 0.84 -8.55 7.16
N LYS A 657 0.40 -9.78 7.35
CA LYS A 657 -1.04 -10.10 7.47
C LYS A 657 -1.69 -9.42 8.68
N ALA A 658 -0.98 -9.36 9.80
CA ALA A 658 -1.47 -8.67 11.00
C ALA A 658 -1.64 -7.17 10.75
N GLN A 659 -0.68 -6.52 10.08
CA GLN A 659 -0.77 -5.11 9.71
C GLN A 659 -1.96 -4.86 8.76
N LEU A 660 -2.14 -5.70 7.73
CA LEU A 660 -3.27 -5.59 6.80
C LEU A 660 -4.63 -5.75 7.51
N LEU A 661 -4.69 -6.50 8.60
CA LEU A 661 -5.89 -6.60 9.44
C LEU A 661 -6.02 -5.49 10.49
N GLY A 662 -5.08 -4.54 10.53
CA GLY A 662 -5.04 -3.46 11.50
C GLY A 662 -4.75 -3.95 12.93
N LEU A 663 -4.08 -5.10 13.11
CA LEU A 663 -3.79 -5.70 14.41
C LEU A 663 -2.50 -5.15 15.01
N THR A 664 -2.52 -4.99 16.32
CA THR A 664 -1.31 -4.76 17.13
C THR A 664 -0.58 -6.07 17.42
N ALA A 665 0.68 -6.00 17.87
CA ALA A 665 1.44 -7.21 18.24
C ALA A 665 0.75 -8.06 19.32
N PRO A 666 0.15 -7.51 20.41
CA PRO A 666 -0.65 -8.31 21.35
C PRO A 666 -1.88 -8.97 20.71
N GLU A 667 -2.62 -8.27 19.85
CA GLU A 667 -3.79 -8.84 19.16
C GLU A 667 -3.38 -9.96 18.20
N MET A 668 -2.31 -9.79 17.44
CA MET A 668 -1.71 -10.86 16.62
C MET A 668 -1.35 -12.08 17.48
N THR A 669 -0.68 -11.86 18.62
CA THR A 669 -0.21 -12.91 19.52
C THR A 669 -1.37 -13.75 20.05
N VAL A 670 -2.41 -13.13 20.61
CA VAL A 670 -3.55 -13.88 21.17
C VAL A 670 -4.31 -14.62 20.08
N LEU A 671 -4.47 -14.03 18.89
CA LEU A 671 -5.15 -14.68 17.78
C LEU A 671 -4.40 -15.92 17.31
N VAL A 672 -3.09 -15.85 17.09
CA VAL A 672 -2.31 -17.02 16.68
C VAL A 672 -2.40 -18.13 17.75
N GLY A 673 -2.12 -17.81 19.03
CA GLY A 673 -2.17 -18.80 20.11
C GLY A 673 -3.53 -19.43 20.29
N GLY A 674 -4.62 -18.64 20.20
CA GLY A 674 -5.98 -19.11 20.32
C GLY A 674 -6.43 -19.97 19.13
N MET A 675 -6.12 -19.56 17.91
CA MET A 675 -6.41 -20.33 16.72
C MET A 675 -5.73 -21.72 16.77
N ARG A 676 -4.52 -21.82 17.34
CA ARG A 676 -3.82 -23.09 17.52
C ARG A 676 -4.56 -24.02 18.48
N VAL A 677 -4.93 -23.55 19.68
CA VAL A 677 -5.63 -24.40 20.67
C VAL A 677 -7.05 -24.75 20.22
N LEU A 678 -7.63 -23.97 19.31
CA LEU A 678 -8.92 -24.26 18.69
C LEU A 678 -8.83 -25.28 17.53
N GLY A 679 -7.60 -25.62 17.08
CA GLY A 679 -7.36 -26.61 16.02
C GLY A 679 -7.75 -26.11 14.62
N THR A 680 -7.47 -24.87 14.30
CA THR A 680 -7.92 -24.20 13.06
C THR A 680 -6.84 -24.10 11.99
N ASN A 681 -5.93 -25.08 11.90
CA ASN A 681 -4.97 -25.14 10.81
C ASN A 681 -5.66 -25.58 9.50
N PHE A 682 -5.38 -24.89 8.39
CA PHE A 682 -6.03 -25.11 7.10
C PHE A 682 -5.94 -26.55 6.56
N ASP A 683 -4.94 -27.32 7.02
CA ASP A 683 -4.67 -28.72 6.62
C ASP A 683 -5.01 -29.72 7.72
N ASP A 684 -5.82 -29.33 8.72
CA ASP A 684 -6.16 -30.11 9.91
C ASP A 684 -4.94 -30.65 10.68
N SER A 685 -3.74 -30.07 10.46
CA SER A 685 -2.51 -30.53 11.11
C SER A 685 -2.42 -30.07 12.56
N ASN A 686 -1.63 -30.80 13.34
CA ASN A 686 -1.33 -30.47 14.74
C ASN A 686 -0.12 -29.54 14.91
N LYS A 687 0.34 -28.87 13.86
CA LYS A 687 1.48 -27.92 13.92
C LYS A 687 1.10 -26.71 14.78
N GLY A 688 1.86 -26.43 15.82
CA GLY A 688 1.56 -25.36 16.77
C GLY A 688 0.42 -25.63 17.75
N VAL A 689 -0.23 -26.78 17.69
CA VAL A 689 -1.30 -27.14 18.58
C VAL A 689 -0.72 -27.65 19.91
N PHE A 690 -0.33 -26.69 20.77
CA PHE A 690 0.35 -26.98 22.05
C PHE A 690 -0.66 -27.17 23.19
N THR A 691 -1.65 -28.03 22.99
CA THR A 691 -2.66 -28.39 24.00
C THR A 691 -3.10 -29.82 23.84
N LYS A 692 -3.59 -30.40 24.93
CA LYS A 692 -4.27 -31.71 24.93
C LYS A 692 -5.80 -31.58 24.82
N SER A 693 -6.32 -30.37 24.94
CA SER A 693 -7.76 -30.07 24.98
C SER A 693 -8.16 -29.20 23.76
N VAL A 694 -7.94 -29.72 22.54
CA VAL A 694 -8.26 -29.04 21.29
C VAL A 694 -9.72 -28.61 21.26
N GLY A 695 -10.05 -27.42 20.77
CA GLY A 695 -11.40 -26.85 20.77
C GLY A 695 -11.78 -26.17 22.10
N THR A 696 -10.82 -26.03 23.03
CA THR A 696 -10.96 -25.26 24.27
C THR A 696 -10.10 -24.02 24.18
N LEU A 697 -10.68 -22.82 24.35
CA LEU A 697 -9.92 -21.56 24.29
C LEU A 697 -9.16 -21.34 25.60
N SER A 698 -8.00 -21.98 25.70
CA SER A 698 -7.08 -21.88 26.83
C SER A 698 -5.77 -21.19 26.43
N ASN A 699 -5.01 -20.74 27.41
CA ASN A 699 -3.65 -20.17 27.19
C ASN A 699 -2.55 -21.23 27.07
N ASP A 700 -2.91 -22.50 26.85
CA ASP A 700 -2.00 -23.63 26.77
C ASP A 700 -0.89 -23.44 25.72
N PHE A 701 -1.19 -22.77 24.61
CA PHE A 701 -0.21 -22.47 23.58
C PHE A 701 1.04 -21.80 24.20
N PHE A 702 0.84 -20.74 24.98
CA PHE A 702 1.94 -19.98 25.58
C PHE A 702 2.61 -20.74 26.73
N VAL A 703 1.82 -21.41 27.56
CA VAL A 703 2.33 -22.23 28.67
C VAL A 703 3.28 -23.32 28.15
N ASN A 704 2.87 -24.03 27.10
CA ASN A 704 3.64 -25.15 26.55
C ASN A 704 4.77 -24.69 25.61
N LEU A 705 4.61 -23.57 24.91
CA LEU A 705 5.69 -22.96 24.12
C LEU A 705 6.89 -22.58 25.00
N LEU A 706 6.62 -22.03 26.18
CA LEU A 706 7.64 -21.52 27.11
C LEU A 706 8.13 -22.58 28.10
N ASP A 707 7.62 -23.83 28.05
CA ASP A 707 8.04 -24.91 28.91
C ASP A 707 9.47 -25.33 28.60
N MET A 708 10.38 -25.13 29.58
CA MET A 708 11.79 -25.49 29.48
C MET A 708 12.07 -27.00 29.48
N ASN A 709 11.05 -27.83 29.72
CA ASN A 709 11.14 -29.28 29.54
C ASN A 709 11.03 -29.71 28.07
N ILE A 710 10.68 -28.81 27.18
CA ILE A 710 10.59 -29.05 25.75
C ILE A 710 11.84 -28.48 25.05
N VAL A 711 12.48 -29.30 24.22
CA VAL A 711 13.61 -28.92 23.38
C VAL A 711 13.19 -28.95 21.93
N TRP A 712 13.29 -27.80 21.27
CA TRP A 712 12.92 -27.67 19.86
C TRP A 712 14.09 -28.02 18.95
N LYS A 713 13.80 -28.79 17.89
CA LYS A 713 14.78 -29.13 16.85
C LYS A 713 14.15 -28.98 15.46
N PRO A 714 14.84 -28.41 14.47
CA PRO A 714 14.34 -28.41 13.10
C PRO A 714 14.26 -29.85 12.58
N ILE A 715 13.23 -30.09 11.76
CA ILE A 715 13.02 -31.39 11.10
C ILE A 715 13.95 -31.56 9.91
N ASP A 716 14.23 -30.46 9.21
CA ASP A 716 15.06 -30.44 8.03
C ASP A 716 15.88 -29.14 7.90
N ALA A 717 16.68 -29.04 6.85
CA ALA A 717 17.56 -27.90 6.60
C ALA A 717 16.79 -26.60 6.23
N THR A 718 15.51 -26.67 5.85
CA THR A 718 14.72 -25.48 5.56
C THR A 718 14.33 -24.73 6.82
N GLN A 719 14.33 -25.41 7.97
CA GLN A 719 13.93 -24.84 9.26
C GLN A 719 12.54 -24.21 9.26
N GLU A 720 11.63 -24.72 8.44
CA GLU A 720 10.23 -24.30 8.42
C GLU A 720 9.38 -25.07 9.44
N LEU A 721 9.78 -26.32 9.77
CA LEU A 721 9.11 -27.21 10.69
C LEU A 721 10.05 -27.69 11.78
N PHE A 722 9.50 -27.88 12.99
CA PHE A 722 10.23 -28.24 14.18
C PHE A 722 9.53 -29.32 14.99
N GLU A 723 10.31 -30.16 15.68
CA GLU A 723 9.83 -31.08 16.69
C GLU A 723 10.17 -30.55 18.08
N GLY A 724 9.16 -30.49 18.94
CA GLY A 724 9.30 -30.27 20.38
C GLY A 724 9.43 -31.61 21.09
N ARG A 725 10.57 -31.84 21.72
CA ARG A 725 10.88 -33.11 22.38
C ARG A 725 10.99 -32.92 23.89
N ASP A 726 10.42 -33.86 24.63
CA ASP A 726 10.65 -33.94 26.07
C ASP A 726 12.14 -34.08 26.38
N ARG A 727 12.70 -33.22 27.23
CA ARG A 727 14.11 -33.10 27.48
C ARG A 727 14.68 -34.36 28.14
N LYS A 728 13.88 -35.09 28.91
CA LYS A 728 14.35 -36.31 29.67
C LYS A 728 14.24 -37.56 28.80
N THR A 729 13.15 -37.72 28.13
CA THR A 729 12.82 -38.95 27.38
C THR A 729 13.20 -38.88 25.90
N GLY A 730 13.35 -37.69 25.33
CA GLY A 730 13.57 -37.48 23.90
C GLY A 730 12.32 -37.70 23.04
N ALA A 731 11.18 -38.06 23.65
CA ALA A 731 9.95 -38.29 22.92
C ALA A 731 9.40 -37.01 22.30
N ILE A 732 8.86 -37.10 21.08
CA ILE A 732 8.19 -35.97 20.43
C ILE A 732 6.87 -35.70 21.18
N VAL A 733 6.70 -34.45 21.61
CA VAL A 733 5.51 -33.97 22.32
C VAL A 733 4.65 -33.11 21.41
N TYR A 734 5.31 -32.21 20.62
CA TYR A 734 4.67 -31.27 19.75
C TYR A 734 5.42 -31.15 18.41
N THR A 735 4.73 -30.60 17.41
CA THR A 735 5.33 -30.09 16.19
C THR A 735 4.98 -28.61 16.05
N ALA A 736 5.84 -27.83 15.42
CA ALA A 736 5.67 -26.38 15.26
C ALA A 736 6.14 -25.89 13.91
N THR A 737 5.63 -24.74 13.50
CA THR A 737 6.16 -23.93 12.41
C THR A 737 7.03 -22.78 12.95
N ARG A 738 7.69 -22.06 12.05
CA ARG A 738 8.41 -20.82 12.39
C ARG A 738 7.47 -19.79 13.02
N ALA A 739 6.25 -19.64 12.49
CA ALA A 739 5.24 -18.72 13.02
C ALA A 739 4.82 -19.04 14.46
N ASP A 740 4.97 -20.29 14.90
CA ASP A 740 4.69 -20.67 16.29
C ASP A 740 5.88 -20.37 17.21
N LEU A 741 7.11 -20.70 16.77
CA LEU A 741 8.30 -20.59 17.61
C LEU A 741 8.84 -19.15 17.73
N ILE A 742 8.47 -18.25 16.81
CA ILE A 742 8.90 -16.85 16.88
C ILE A 742 8.41 -16.16 18.15
N TYR A 743 7.28 -16.58 18.72
CA TYR A 743 6.75 -16.09 19.99
C TYR A 743 7.60 -16.49 21.21
N GLY A 744 8.46 -17.48 21.08
CA GLY A 744 9.42 -17.85 22.10
C GLY A 744 10.84 -17.31 21.83
N SER A 745 11.16 -16.93 20.57
CA SER A 745 12.50 -16.54 20.16
C SER A 745 12.71 -15.05 19.98
N ASN A 746 11.76 -14.33 19.35
CA ASN A 746 11.81 -12.87 19.27
C ASN A 746 11.55 -12.26 20.65
N SER A 747 12.41 -11.34 21.10
CA SER A 747 12.36 -10.83 22.48
C SER A 747 11.07 -10.05 22.80
N GLU A 748 10.53 -9.31 21.84
CA GLU A 748 9.29 -8.54 22.02
C GLU A 748 8.07 -9.47 22.04
N LEU A 749 7.98 -10.39 21.10
CA LEU A 749 6.89 -11.36 21.05
C LEU A 749 6.93 -12.31 22.25
N ARG A 750 8.13 -12.70 22.71
CA ARG A 750 8.28 -13.50 23.92
C ARG A 750 7.82 -12.75 25.16
N ALA A 751 8.13 -11.47 25.31
CA ALA A 751 7.62 -10.68 26.43
C ALA A 751 6.09 -10.63 26.46
N ILE A 752 5.44 -10.55 25.31
CA ILE A 752 3.97 -10.65 25.20
C ILE A 752 3.48 -12.07 25.52
N ALA A 753 4.15 -13.10 24.98
CA ALA A 753 3.82 -14.50 25.24
C ALA A 753 3.94 -14.86 26.72
N GLU A 754 4.92 -14.32 27.45
CA GLU A 754 5.10 -14.51 28.89
C GLU A 754 3.93 -13.95 29.69
N VAL A 755 3.33 -12.82 29.24
CA VAL A 755 2.09 -12.30 29.87
C VAL A 755 0.98 -13.34 29.81
N TYR A 756 0.76 -13.95 28.64
CA TYR A 756 -0.30 -14.93 28.45
C TYR A 756 0.05 -16.33 28.94
N GLY A 757 1.32 -16.66 29.10
CA GLY A 757 1.80 -17.90 29.70
C GLY A 757 1.77 -17.91 31.23
N SER A 758 1.50 -16.78 31.89
CA SER A 758 1.47 -16.66 33.34
C SER A 758 0.27 -17.40 33.95
N ALA A 759 0.40 -17.86 35.21
CA ALA A 759 -0.59 -18.70 35.87
C ALA A 759 -1.96 -18.03 36.05
N ASP A 760 -2.02 -16.72 36.14
CA ASP A 760 -3.22 -15.90 36.27
C ASP A 760 -3.77 -15.36 34.97
N ALA A 761 -3.15 -15.67 33.83
CA ALA A 761 -3.43 -15.05 32.54
C ALA A 761 -4.64 -15.63 31.80
N LYS A 762 -5.19 -16.77 32.21
CA LYS A 762 -6.22 -17.49 31.43
C LYS A 762 -7.43 -16.63 31.08
N GLU A 763 -7.99 -15.93 32.04
CA GLU A 763 -9.16 -15.07 31.81
C GLU A 763 -8.82 -13.85 30.94
N LYS A 764 -7.65 -13.23 31.17
CA LYS A 764 -7.14 -12.15 30.36
C LYS A 764 -6.97 -12.60 28.91
N PHE A 765 -6.31 -13.73 28.68
CA PHE A 765 -6.10 -14.28 27.35
C PHE A 765 -7.43 -14.48 26.60
N VAL A 766 -8.44 -15.11 27.25
CA VAL A 766 -9.74 -15.33 26.63
C VAL A 766 -10.41 -14.01 26.26
N LYS A 767 -10.38 -13.02 27.12
CA LYS A 767 -10.99 -11.70 26.86
C LYS A 767 -10.28 -10.96 25.73
N ASP A 768 -8.97 -10.95 25.74
CA ASP A 768 -8.15 -10.28 24.71
C ASP A 768 -8.30 -10.98 23.35
N PHE A 769 -8.37 -12.32 23.33
CA PHE A 769 -8.68 -13.07 22.10
C PHE A 769 -10.05 -12.69 21.54
N VAL A 770 -11.10 -12.68 22.37
CA VAL A 770 -12.45 -12.32 21.92
C VAL A 770 -12.49 -10.87 21.41
N ALA A 771 -11.77 -9.95 22.03
CA ALA A 771 -11.68 -8.57 21.57
C ALA A 771 -10.99 -8.47 20.20
N ALA A 772 -9.83 -9.11 20.02
CA ALA A 772 -9.11 -9.13 18.76
C ALA A 772 -9.90 -9.86 17.64
N TRP A 773 -10.55 -10.96 17.96
CA TRP A 773 -11.47 -11.65 17.05
C TRP A 773 -12.60 -10.74 16.58
N THR A 774 -13.27 -10.08 17.53
CA THR A 774 -14.39 -9.16 17.23
C THR A 774 -13.92 -8.02 16.32
N LYS A 775 -12.71 -7.49 16.54
CA LYS A 775 -12.11 -6.46 15.69
C LYS A 775 -12.02 -6.94 14.24
N VAL A 776 -11.52 -8.17 14.00
CA VAL A 776 -11.42 -8.74 12.65
C VAL A 776 -12.81 -8.96 12.03
N MET A 777 -13.76 -9.52 12.80
CA MET A 777 -15.10 -9.77 12.31
C MET A 777 -15.89 -8.50 11.97
N MET A 778 -15.51 -7.36 12.54
CA MET A 778 -16.18 -6.07 12.38
C MET A 778 -15.42 -5.07 11.50
N ALA A 779 -14.24 -5.44 10.98
CA ALA A 779 -13.33 -4.53 10.30
C ALA A 779 -13.97 -3.86 9.07
N ASP A 780 -14.80 -4.55 8.35
CA ASP A 780 -15.50 -4.10 7.13
C ASP A 780 -16.87 -3.44 7.36
N ARG A 781 -17.27 -3.23 8.63
CA ARG A 781 -18.59 -2.69 8.98
C ARG A 781 -18.63 -1.16 8.94
N PHE A 782 -18.42 -0.58 7.76
CA PHE A 782 -18.48 0.87 7.53
C PHE A 782 -19.91 1.41 7.53
N ASP A 783 -20.90 0.56 7.49
CA ASP A 783 -22.33 0.87 7.61
C ASP A 783 -22.75 1.25 9.04
N LEU A 784 -21.91 0.95 10.03
CA LEU A 784 -22.15 1.23 11.45
C LEU A 784 -21.40 2.48 11.96
N LYS A 785 -20.59 3.10 11.13
CA LYS A 785 -19.71 4.23 11.50
C LYS A 785 -20.18 5.54 10.91
#